data_fb895abaefcb06cef7ca39e43e2a905d
#
_entry.id   fb895abaefcb06cef7ca39e43e2a905d
#
_cell.length_a   1.000
_cell.length_b   1.000
_cell.length_c   1.000
_cell.angle_alpha   90.00
_cell.angle_beta   90.00
_cell.angle_gamma   90.00
#
_symmetry.space_group_name_H-M   'P 1'
#
loop_
_entity.id
_entity.type
_entity.pdbx_description
1 polymer ?
#
loop_
_entity_poly.entity_id
_entity_poly.type
_entity_poly.pdbx_seq_one_letter_code
_entity_poly.pdbx_strand_id
1 'polypeptide(L)'
;MNRILKATLLSQALVLAMVAPTVLAQNTAPDGSADTAPDPKQLDAVVVQGEIAYRNRTTDTEPVLSYDLEYFQRFEPNTVGDMVKRVPGAAFVGSDIMEFDGVQLRGLGGGYTQVLINGKKVPGAGDDRSFWVDRIPAEMVDRIEVLRSNSANRSGDAVAGAINIVLRDAYEFDGSYLRVGVNRWHDGEVNPTFGAVTSGEALGGRILAGINVQDRYRSKFKRSDRFTDPSMEELVSWEDQVEVKDGRDYAGNLSWTADVGGTGRLSIDGFYVKTDRDVTEVSFEEEYDDGEVITSNVPGLGTVNQKNWGLGAEYSFDMAGGRTEFNIDYARFEDDSVETEEAHAYVDGEWDESEAEMERIDAKDAETAFKFAHKRHVGITTEMEFGIDYRRKKRDITYTFHDWEAEDEGDAVAYELDGTVASVIEEKRLDPYLMFSGASGILSWEAGLRFETTRSSIRYVEDGEVEGSASKDYDELLPSLHLKWDLTEADRLSLSLARSIKRPNFNELVPAMLDGEFGDNDYIGNPHLDAETANGIDFGYERRLGKRGVVGINVFYRDIDNLIELVNTGAPSEEMRDAWDEMVEDGEYASVEAAMAAEPAESWVFTSENVGSGKLYGIEFDLSTPLSAFAMDHTGVFMNYAYVKSKVDD
;
A
#
# COMPACT_ATOMS: atom_id res chain seq x y z
N MET A 1 7.07 -34.78 -1.78
CA MET A 1 7.28 -34.83 -3.25
C MET A 1 7.78 -33.50 -3.82
N ASN A 2 7.51 -32.36 -3.17
CA ASN A 2 7.95 -31.02 -3.62
C ASN A 2 9.46 -30.71 -3.41
N ARG A 3 10.13 -31.32 -2.43
CA ARG A 3 11.57 -31.04 -2.16
C ARG A 3 12.52 -31.44 -3.28
N ILE A 4 12.20 -32.52 -4.01
CA ILE A 4 13.05 -33.02 -5.11
C ILE A 4 12.88 -32.13 -6.36
N LEU A 5 11.70 -31.56 -6.60
CA LEU A 5 11.47 -30.68 -7.73
C LEU A 5 12.15 -29.30 -7.54
N LYS A 6 12.17 -28.76 -6.30
CA LYS A 6 12.87 -27.51 -5.98
C LYS A 6 14.39 -27.62 -6.22
N ALA A 7 14.99 -28.77 -5.83
CA ALA A 7 16.41 -29.03 -6.07
C ALA A 7 16.77 -29.20 -7.55
N THR A 8 15.86 -29.76 -8.35
CA THR A 8 16.09 -30.00 -9.78
C THR A 8 15.98 -28.69 -10.60
N LEU A 9 15.10 -27.77 -10.20
CA LEU A 9 14.99 -26.45 -10.83
C LEU A 9 16.19 -25.55 -10.50
N LEU A 10 16.72 -25.62 -9.28
CA LEU A 10 17.94 -24.90 -8.89
C LEU A 10 19.16 -25.37 -9.69
N SER A 11 19.28 -26.68 -9.94
CA SER A 11 20.37 -27.24 -10.75
C SER A 11 20.27 -26.85 -12.23
N GLN A 12 19.06 -26.72 -12.77
CA GLN A 12 18.85 -26.27 -14.16
C GLN A 12 19.08 -24.77 -14.35
N ALA A 13 18.70 -23.93 -13.39
CA ALA A 13 18.99 -22.50 -13.41
C ALA A 13 20.50 -22.23 -13.29
N LEU A 14 21.21 -22.98 -12.46
CA LEU A 14 22.66 -22.86 -12.32
C LEU A 14 23.42 -23.31 -13.60
N VAL A 15 22.91 -24.30 -14.33
CA VAL A 15 23.51 -24.80 -15.58
C VAL A 15 23.26 -23.81 -16.73
N LEU A 16 22.10 -23.11 -16.77
CA LEU A 16 21.86 -22.08 -17.77
C LEU A 16 22.74 -20.83 -17.57
N ALA A 17 23.08 -20.50 -16.31
CA ALA A 17 23.97 -19.38 -16.01
C ALA A 17 25.44 -19.65 -16.40
N MET A 18 25.83 -20.91 -16.57
CA MET A 18 27.21 -21.29 -16.94
C MET A 18 27.44 -21.44 -18.45
N VAL A 19 26.41 -21.32 -19.28
CA VAL A 19 26.54 -21.36 -20.75
C VAL A 19 26.29 -19.99 -21.36
N ALA A 20 27.08 -19.00 -20.96
CA ALA A 20 27.23 -17.77 -21.72
C ALA A 20 28.29 -18.01 -22.81
N PRO A 21 28.02 -17.73 -24.10
CA PRO A 21 29.04 -17.87 -25.13
C PRO A 21 30.13 -16.82 -24.90
N THR A 22 31.33 -17.26 -24.64
CA THR A 22 32.52 -16.40 -24.71
C THR A 22 32.71 -15.95 -26.14
N VAL A 23 32.32 -14.73 -26.45
CA VAL A 23 32.70 -14.08 -27.71
C VAL A 23 34.15 -13.64 -27.56
N LEU A 24 35.05 -14.41 -28.15
CA LEU A 24 36.42 -14.02 -28.35
C LEU A 24 36.45 -12.94 -29.45
N ALA A 25 36.64 -11.69 -29.07
CA ALA A 25 36.93 -10.61 -29.99
C ALA A 25 38.34 -10.81 -30.58
N GLN A 26 38.42 -11.19 -31.86
CA GLN A 26 39.65 -11.12 -32.63
C GLN A 26 39.91 -9.67 -33.04
N ASN A 27 40.95 -9.06 -32.47
CA ASN A 27 41.51 -7.82 -32.95
C ASN A 27 42.17 -8.05 -34.32
N THR A 28 41.58 -7.48 -35.37
CA THR A 28 42.30 -7.16 -36.59
C THR A 28 42.15 -5.66 -36.86
N ALA A 29 43.23 -4.93 -36.67
CA ALA A 29 43.30 -3.54 -37.06
C ALA A 29 43.36 -3.43 -38.61
N PRO A 30 42.73 -2.41 -39.20
CA PRO A 30 43.34 -1.67 -40.29
C PRO A 30 43.43 -0.18 -39.96
N ASP A 31 44.57 0.33 -40.33
CA ASP A 31 45.01 1.70 -40.36
C ASP A 31 44.11 2.60 -41.25
N GLY A 32 43.86 3.87 -40.83
CA GLY A 32 43.46 4.89 -41.80
C GLY A 32 42.32 5.85 -41.39
N SER A 33 42.69 6.99 -40.79
CA SER A 33 42.11 8.35 -40.89
C SER A 33 40.64 8.62 -40.59
N ALA A 34 40.48 9.35 -39.45
CA ALA A 34 39.62 10.52 -39.23
C ALA A 34 38.15 10.51 -39.70
N ASP A 35 37.22 10.35 -38.74
CA ASP A 35 36.22 11.39 -38.48
C ASP A 35 35.65 11.18 -37.06
N THR A 36 35.61 12.27 -36.28
CA THR A 36 35.26 12.26 -34.85
C THR A 36 33.75 12.17 -34.68
N ALA A 37 33.24 10.95 -34.48
CA ALA A 37 31.99 10.75 -33.78
C ALA A 37 32.23 10.79 -32.27
N PRO A 38 31.35 11.38 -31.46
CA PRO A 38 31.53 11.39 -30.00
C PRO A 38 31.53 9.94 -29.48
N ASP A 39 32.58 9.64 -28.74
CA ASP A 39 32.80 8.36 -28.06
C ASP A 39 31.57 7.97 -27.22
N PRO A 40 30.96 6.78 -27.40
CA PRO A 40 29.95 6.32 -26.51
C PRO A 40 30.55 6.27 -25.12
N LYS A 41 29.94 6.99 -24.16
CA LYS A 41 30.31 6.93 -22.76
C LYS A 41 30.29 5.46 -22.35
N GLN A 42 31.47 4.87 -22.26
CA GLN A 42 31.66 3.60 -21.60
C GLN A 42 31.19 3.81 -20.15
N LEU A 43 30.00 3.27 -19.81
CA LEU A 43 29.57 3.20 -18.42
C LEU A 43 30.63 2.34 -17.73
N ASP A 44 31.39 2.96 -16.83
CA ASP A 44 32.28 2.24 -15.94
C ASP A 44 31.47 1.14 -15.26
N ALA A 45 32.00 -0.06 -15.25
CA ALA A 45 31.42 -1.15 -14.49
C ALA A 45 31.05 -0.62 -13.11
N VAL A 46 29.80 -0.77 -12.69
CA VAL A 46 29.35 -0.44 -11.34
C VAL A 46 30.08 -1.40 -10.42
N VAL A 47 31.31 -1.05 -10.09
CA VAL A 47 32.00 -1.61 -8.95
C VAL A 47 31.30 -1.00 -7.76
N VAL A 48 30.47 -1.78 -7.06
CA VAL A 48 29.94 -1.43 -5.76
C VAL A 48 31.11 -1.34 -4.78
N GLN A 49 31.92 -0.33 -4.91
CA GLN A 49 32.83 0.13 -3.88
C GLN A 49 32.10 1.23 -3.13
N GLY A 50 31.33 0.83 -2.13
CA GLY A 50 31.07 1.51 -0.89
C GLY A 50 30.98 3.03 -0.83
N GLU A 51 30.53 3.73 -1.88
CA GLU A 51 30.12 5.10 -1.70
C GLU A 51 28.72 5.12 -1.09
N ILE A 52 28.60 5.70 0.10
CA ILE A 52 27.32 5.87 0.78
C ILE A 52 26.53 6.93 -0.01
N ALA A 53 25.42 6.54 -0.61
CA ALA A 53 24.50 7.47 -1.23
C ALA A 53 23.58 8.11 -0.17
N TYR A 54 23.30 9.39 -0.35
CA TYR A 54 22.50 10.20 0.55
C TYR A 54 21.28 10.72 -0.19
N ARG A 55 20.25 11.13 0.57
CA ARG A 55 19.02 11.71 0.02
C ARG A 55 19.33 12.89 -0.91
N ASN A 56 18.68 12.92 -2.06
CA ASN A 56 18.79 14.02 -2.99
C ASN A 56 17.90 15.20 -2.59
N ARG A 57 18.28 16.38 -3.03
CA ARG A 57 17.51 17.61 -2.92
C ARG A 57 16.75 17.83 -4.21
N THR A 58 15.41 17.87 -4.14
CA THR A 58 14.56 18.14 -5.30
C THR A 58 14.60 19.62 -5.71
N THR A 59 14.28 19.89 -6.96
CA THR A 59 14.12 21.26 -7.48
C THR A 59 12.69 21.76 -7.31
N ASP A 60 11.75 20.88 -6.99
CA ASP A 60 10.33 21.19 -6.86
C ASP A 60 10.05 22.26 -5.81
N THR A 61 9.00 23.04 -6.02
CA THR A 61 8.51 24.02 -5.06
C THR A 61 7.73 23.34 -3.95
N GLU A 62 6.97 22.32 -4.31
CA GLU A 62 6.32 21.40 -3.40
C GLU A 62 7.34 20.65 -2.52
N PRO A 63 7.02 20.36 -1.25
CA PRO A 63 7.94 19.65 -0.35
C PRO A 63 7.98 18.14 -0.67
N VAL A 64 8.82 17.77 -1.62
CA VAL A 64 9.09 16.38 -2.01
C VAL A 64 10.44 15.93 -1.49
N LEU A 65 10.49 14.77 -0.84
CA LEU A 65 11.74 14.06 -0.54
C LEU A 65 11.93 12.96 -1.57
N SER A 66 13.10 12.90 -2.19
CA SER A 66 13.45 11.88 -3.17
C SER A 66 14.60 11.01 -2.68
N TYR A 67 14.42 9.71 -2.75
CA TYR A 67 15.38 8.69 -2.38
C TYR A 67 15.62 7.79 -3.59
N ASP A 68 16.77 7.93 -4.21
CA ASP A 68 17.14 7.14 -5.38
C ASP A 68 17.50 5.70 -4.99
N LEU A 69 17.56 4.81 -5.95
CA LEU A 69 17.88 3.40 -5.72
C LEU A 69 19.22 3.22 -5.00
N GLU A 70 20.23 4.03 -5.31
CA GLU A 70 21.55 3.98 -4.67
C GLU A 70 21.47 4.20 -3.14
N TYR A 71 20.51 5.00 -2.69
CA TYR A 71 20.26 5.16 -1.25
C TYR A 71 19.86 3.84 -0.60
N PHE A 72 19.08 3.01 -1.28
CA PHE A 72 18.55 1.76 -0.76
C PHE A 72 19.47 0.55 -0.97
N GLN A 73 20.36 0.57 -1.96
CA GLN A 73 21.22 -0.58 -2.31
C GLN A 73 22.00 -1.15 -1.13
N ARG A 74 22.45 -0.31 -0.19
CA ARG A 74 23.15 -0.74 1.03
C ARG A 74 22.31 -1.60 1.98
N PHE A 75 21.00 -1.58 1.84
CA PHE A 75 20.07 -2.35 2.67
C PHE A 75 19.63 -3.63 1.96
N GLU A 76 20.06 -3.83 0.71
CA GLU A 76 19.72 -4.98 -0.14
C GLU A 76 18.21 -5.28 -0.17
N PRO A 77 17.34 -4.28 -0.49
CA PRO A 77 15.91 -4.47 -0.45
C PRO A 77 15.46 -5.53 -1.46
N ASN A 78 14.51 -6.36 -1.10
CA ASN A 78 13.87 -7.30 -1.99
C ASN A 78 12.62 -6.68 -2.65
N THR A 79 11.87 -5.89 -1.87
CA THR A 79 10.63 -5.27 -2.30
C THR A 79 10.63 -3.77 -2.01
N VAL A 80 9.63 -3.06 -2.53
CA VAL A 80 9.38 -1.66 -2.18
C VAL A 80 9.06 -1.51 -0.69
N GLY A 81 8.44 -2.51 -0.05
CA GLY A 81 8.23 -2.50 1.40
C GLY A 81 9.54 -2.32 2.18
N ASP A 82 10.58 -3.08 1.82
CA ASP A 82 11.92 -2.93 2.41
C ASP A 82 12.53 -1.53 2.17
N MET A 83 12.21 -0.90 1.03
CA MET A 83 12.66 0.46 0.72
C MET A 83 11.90 1.49 1.56
N VAL A 84 10.57 1.42 1.59
CA VAL A 84 9.70 2.35 2.32
C VAL A 84 9.99 2.32 3.83
N LYS A 85 10.30 1.15 4.39
CA LYS A 85 10.77 1.00 5.78
C LYS A 85 11.97 1.87 6.14
N ARG A 86 12.75 2.31 5.15
CA ARG A 86 13.92 3.18 5.32
C ARG A 86 13.63 4.66 5.08
N VAL A 87 12.39 4.97 4.73
CA VAL A 87 11.93 6.35 4.49
C VAL A 87 11.54 6.99 5.82
N PRO A 88 12.02 8.20 6.13
CA PRO A 88 11.66 8.91 7.35
C PRO A 88 10.16 9.15 7.48
N GLY A 89 9.61 8.84 8.64
CA GLY A 89 8.19 9.05 8.95
C GLY A 89 7.23 8.04 8.33
N ALA A 90 7.74 7.04 7.60
CA ALA A 90 6.94 5.92 7.13
C ALA A 90 6.91 4.79 8.17
N ALA A 91 5.73 4.21 8.34
CA ALA A 91 5.46 3.02 9.14
C ALA A 91 4.48 2.12 8.38
N PHE A 92 4.15 0.98 8.93
CA PHE A 92 3.17 0.04 8.39
C PHE A 92 2.14 -0.31 9.46
N VAL A 93 0.92 -0.66 9.07
CA VAL A 93 -0.14 -1.12 9.98
C VAL A 93 0.26 -2.46 10.58
N GLY A 94 0.61 -3.43 9.74
CA GLY A 94 1.24 -4.69 10.12
C GLY A 94 2.73 -4.66 9.76
N SER A 95 3.62 -5.00 10.67
CA SER A 95 5.06 -4.89 10.45
C SER A 95 5.77 -6.24 10.49
N ASP A 96 5.19 -7.22 9.85
CA ASP A 96 5.84 -8.53 9.72
C ASP A 96 6.99 -8.48 8.71
N ILE A 97 7.96 -9.34 8.89
CA ILE A 97 9.10 -9.41 7.98
C ILE A 97 8.61 -9.88 6.62
N MET A 98 8.94 -9.13 5.56
CA MET A 98 8.54 -9.38 4.16
C MET A 98 7.05 -9.24 3.86
N GLU A 99 6.23 -8.80 4.80
CA GLU A 99 4.85 -8.40 4.61
C GLU A 99 4.66 -6.99 5.14
N PHE A 100 4.23 -6.10 4.27
CA PHE A 100 4.11 -4.68 4.57
C PHE A 100 2.71 -4.21 4.17
N ASP A 101 1.78 -4.43 5.08
CA ASP A 101 0.40 -4.04 4.91
C ASP A 101 0.25 -2.57 5.24
N GLY A 102 -0.49 -1.84 4.41
CA GLY A 102 -0.89 -0.47 4.64
C GLY A 102 0.23 0.49 5.04
N VAL A 103 0.76 1.26 4.09
CA VAL A 103 1.76 2.28 4.40
C VAL A 103 1.14 3.42 5.18
N GLN A 104 1.75 3.78 6.31
CA GLN A 104 1.37 4.91 7.15
C GLN A 104 2.41 6.02 7.09
N LEU A 105 1.97 7.23 6.86
CA LEU A 105 2.75 8.43 7.11
C LEU A 105 2.19 9.15 8.33
N ARG A 106 3.10 9.68 9.18
CA ARG A 106 2.70 10.48 10.35
C ARG A 106 1.80 9.75 11.34
N GLY A 107 1.85 8.42 11.36
CA GLY A 107 1.06 7.59 12.27
C GLY A 107 -0.44 7.58 11.99
N LEU A 108 -0.88 8.05 10.83
CA LEU A 108 -2.27 7.92 10.40
C LEU A 108 -2.47 6.60 9.66
N GLY A 109 -3.55 5.90 10.00
CA GLY A 109 -3.92 4.59 9.48
C GLY A 109 -4.26 4.53 8.00
N GLY A 110 -4.92 3.46 7.60
CA GLY A 110 -5.34 3.22 6.23
C GLY A 110 -6.20 4.33 5.64
N GLY A 111 -6.07 4.56 4.34
CA GLY A 111 -6.81 5.60 3.61
C GLY A 111 -6.26 7.03 3.75
N TYR A 112 -5.44 7.34 4.76
CA TYR A 112 -4.83 8.67 4.93
C TYR A 112 -3.54 8.87 4.14
N THR A 113 -2.82 7.80 3.85
CA THR A 113 -1.59 7.82 3.05
C THR A 113 -1.87 7.30 1.64
N GLN A 114 -1.56 8.09 0.63
CA GLN A 114 -1.72 7.66 -0.75
C GLN A 114 -0.46 6.95 -1.24
N VAL A 115 -0.62 5.78 -1.88
CA VAL A 115 0.45 5.11 -2.62
C VAL A 115 0.21 5.29 -4.12
N LEU A 116 1.24 5.73 -4.83
CA LEU A 116 1.23 5.98 -6.27
C LEU A 116 2.32 5.16 -6.95
N ILE A 117 2.06 4.71 -8.17
CA ILE A 117 3.06 4.16 -9.09
C ILE A 117 3.16 5.09 -10.29
N ASN A 118 4.35 5.67 -10.53
CA ASN A 118 4.57 6.68 -11.57
C ASN A 118 3.57 7.86 -11.50
N GLY A 119 3.22 8.30 -10.28
CA GLY A 119 2.25 9.35 -10.04
C GLY A 119 0.77 8.95 -10.24
N LYS A 120 0.49 7.68 -10.53
CA LYS A 120 -0.83 7.14 -10.80
C LYS A 120 -1.33 6.31 -9.61
N LYS A 121 -2.60 6.44 -9.28
CA LYS A 121 -3.24 5.60 -8.26
C LYS A 121 -3.45 4.20 -8.80
N VAL A 122 -3.19 3.19 -7.99
CA VAL A 122 -3.36 1.78 -8.34
C VAL A 122 -4.35 1.16 -7.35
N PRO A 123 -5.35 0.40 -7.81
CA PRO A 123 -6.23 -0.35 -6.93
C PRO A 123 -5.45 -1.39 -6.14
N GLY A 124 -5.84 -1.61 -4.90
CA GLY A 124 -5.18 -2.51 -3.96
C GLY A 124 -6.13 -3.53 -3.35
N ALA A 125 -5.57 -4.43 -2.57
CA ALA A 125 -6.29 -5.48 -1.88
C ALA A 125 -7.11 -4.94 -0.71
N GLY A 126 -6.61 -3.90 -0.01
CA GLY A 126 -7.21 -3.43 1.22
C GLY A 126 -8.54 -2.71 1.04
N ASP A 127 -9.45 -2.93 1.97
CA ASP A 127 -10.70 -2.20 2.08
C ASP A 127 -10.46 -0.73 2.42
N ASP A 128 -9.34 -0.42 3.05
CA ASP A 128 -8.82 0.91 3.35
C ASP A 128 -8.27 1.66 2.13
N ARG A 129 -8.50 1.17 0.91
CA ARG A 129 -8.02 1.72 -0.38
C ARG A 129 -6.49 1.68 -0.53
N SER A 130 -5.78 0.97 0.32
CA SER A 130 -4.33 0.86 0.28
C SER A 130 -3.85 -0.10 -0.81
N PHE A 131 -2.60 0.11 -1.24
CA PHE A 131 -1.86 -0.79 -2.11
C PHE A 131 -0.71 -1.39 -1.31
N TRP A 132 -0.56 -2.71 -1.36
CA TRP A 132 0.52 -3.41 -0.66
C TRP A 132 1.83 -3.28 -1.41
N VAL A 133 2.71 -2.45 -0.88
CA VAL A 133 3.97 -2.06 -1.53
C VAL A 133 4.98 -3.20 -1.62
N ASP A 134 4.84 -4.24 -0.82
CA ASP A 134 5.67 -5.44 -0.85
C ASP A 134 5.47 -6.29 -2.11
N ARG A 135 4.41 -6.03 -2.89
CA ARG A 135 4.15 -6.68 -4.18
C ARG A 135 5.09 -6.19 -5.28
N ILE A 136 5.74 -5.03 -5.13
CA ILE A 136 6.63 -4.48 -6.14
C ILE A 136 8.08 -4.84 -5.81
N PRO A 137 8.79 -5.58 -6.71
CA PRO A 137 10.21 -5.87 -6.54
C PRO A 137 11.06 -4.60 -6.60
N ALA A 138 12.08 -4.53 -5.74
CA ALA A 138 12.97 -3.38 -5.66
C ALA A 138 13.72 -3.08 -6.98
N GLU A 139 13.99 -4.10 -7.80
CA GLU A 139 14.68 -3.95 -9.07
C GLU A 139 13.90 -3.13 -10.10
N MET A 140 12.57 -3.08 -9.99
CA MET A 140 11.71 -2.31 -10.88
C MET A 140 11.75 -0.81 -10.57
N VAL A 141 12.25 -0.42 -9.39
CA VAL A 141 12.17 0.95 -8.87
C VAL A 141 13.41 1.75 -9.27
N ASP A 142 13.19 2.99 -9.69
CA ASP A 142 14.21 4.01 -9.86
C ASP A 142 14.41 4.80 -8.55
N ARG A 143 13.31 5.32 -7.99
CA ARG A 143 13.30 6.10 -6.76
C ARG A 143 11.97 6.04 -6.02
N ILE A 144 12.01 6.40 -4.75
CA ILE A 144 10.83 6.64 -3.91
C ILE A 144 10.74 8.14 -3.63
N GLU A 145 9.57 8.72 -3.90
CA GLU A 145 9.27 10.11 -3.59
C GLU A 145 8.24 10.18 -2.46
N VAL A 146 8.50 11.01 -1.47
CA VAL A 146 7.57 11.30 -0.37
C VAL A 146 7.03 12.70 -0.55
N LEU A 147 5.73 12.78 -0.82
CA LEU A 147 5.01 14.02 -1.02
C LEU A 147 4.34 14.39 0.31
N ARG A 148 4.84 15.44 0.95
CA ARG A 148 4.37 15.86 2.29
C ARG A 148 3.11 16.72 2.26
N SER A 149 2.76 17.25 1.10
CA SER A 149 1.60 18.11 0.88
C SER A 149 1.06 17.90 -0.53
N ASN A 150 -0.17 18.31 -0.79
CA ASN A 150 -0.81 18.16 -2.09
C ASN A 150 -0.69 19.41 -2.95
N SER A 151 -0.45 19.23 -4.25
CA SER A 151 -0.57 20.24 -5.29
C SER A 151 -1.86 20.06 -6.10
N ALA A 152 -2.38 21.16 -6.68
CA ALA A 152 -3.65 21.15 -7.38
C ALA A 152 -3.69 20.20 -8.61
N ASN A 153 -2.57 19.89 -9.23
CA ASN A 153 -2.46 18.98 -10.37
C ASN A 153 -2.45 17.48 -9.99
N ARG A 154 -2.65 17.18 -8.69
CA ARG A 154 -2.75 15.83 -8.14
C ARG A 154 -4.05 15.64 -7.37
N SER A 155 -4.47 14.39 -7.17
CA SER A 155 -5.62 14.05 -6.34
C SER A 155 -5.43 14.52 -4.89
N GLY A 156 -6.49 15.00 -4.27
CA GLY A 156 -6.50 15.43 -2.88
C GLY A 156 -6.43 14.32 -1.84
N ASP A 157 -6.46 13.05 -2.25
CA ASP A 157 -6.48 11.85 -1.38
C ASP A 157 -5.15 11.63 -0.66
N ALA A 158 -4.70 12.55 0.18
CA ALA A 158 -3.41 12.42 0.87
C ALA A 158 -3.32 13.32 2.11
N VAL A 159 -4.15 13.09 3.11
CA VAL A 159 -4.15 13.88 4.36
C VAL A 159 -2.81 13.77 5.08
N ALA A 160 -2.25 12.56 5.16
CA ALA A 160 -0.93 12.33 5.75
C ALA A 160 0.22 12.65 4.79
N GLY A 161 -0.04 12.59 3.49
CA GLY A 161 0.92 12.68 2.41
C GLY A 161 0.82 11.50 1.45
N ALA A 162 1.73 11.44 0.46
CA ALA A 162 1.75 10.35 -0.50
C ALA A 162 3.16 9.76 -0.66
N ILE A 163 3.22 8.48 -0.98
CA ILE A 163 4.44 7.79 -1.42
C ILE A 163 4.28 7.47 -2.90
N ASN A 164 5.14 8.04 -3.73
CA ASN A 164 5.18 7.78 -5.15
C ASN A 164 6.36 6.85 -5.47
N ILE A 165 6.04 5.67 -5.97
CA ILE A 165 6.98 4.66 -6.42
C ILE A 165 7.24 4.94 -7.89
N VAL A 166 8.40 5.49 -8.21
CA VAL A 166 8.79 5.75 -9.59
C VAL A 166 9.52 4.53 -10.12
N LEU A 167 8.91 3.88 -11.11
CA LEU A 167 9.51 2.74 -11.78
C LEU A 167 10.58 3.22 -12.76
N ARG A 168 11.55 2.36 -13.06
CA ARG A 168 12.60 2.64 -14.04
C ARG A 168 12.02 2.91 -15.41
N ASP A 169 12.55 3.92 -16.05
CA ASP A 169 12.21 4.34 -17.41
C ASP A 169 13.31 3.93 -18.40
N ALA A 170 12.92 3.73 -19.65
CA ALA A 170 13.85 3.35 -20.72
C ALA A 170 14.89 4.43 -21.08
N TYR A 171 14.70 5.68 -20.66
CA TYR A 171 15.67 6.76 -20.84
C TYR A 171 16.63 6.93 -19.66
N GLU A 172 16.21 6.53 -18.46
CA GLU A 172 17.00 6.65 -17.23
C GLU A 172 17.94 5.45 -17.04
N PHE A 173 17.55 4.28 -17.57
CA PHE A 173 18.35 3.06 -17.50
C PHE A 173 18.81 2.62 -18.90
N ASP A 174 20.11 2.41 -19.09
CA ASP A 174 20.70 1.90 -20.31
C ASP A 174 21.54 0.64 -20.03
N GLY A 175 21.21 -0.44 -20.76
CA GLY A 175 21.88 -1.72 -20.59
C GLY A 175 21.02 -2.82 -19.97
N SER A 176 21.67 -3.73 -19.25
CA SER A 176 21.00 -4.88 -18.63
C SER A 176 21.52 -5.10 -17.21
N TYR A 177 20.61 -5.48 -16.33
CA TYR A 177 20.89 -5.82 -14.94
C TYR A 177 20.30 -7.19 -14.63
N LEU A 178 21.06 -8.01 -13.93
CA LEU A 178 20.65 -9.33 -13.47
C LEU A 178 20.92 -9.44 -11.97
N ARG A 179 19.93 -9.89 -11.23
CA ARG A 179 20.03 -10.20 -9.81
C ARG A 179 19.65 -11.64 -9.55
N VAL A 180 20.46 -12.33 -8.75
CA VAL A 180 20.13 -13.63 -8.17
C VAL A 180 20.39 -13.54 -6.69
N GLY A 181 19.43 -13.93 -5.88
CA GLY A 181 19.51 -13.87 -4.44
C GLY A 181 18.96 -15.12 -3.78
N VAL A 182 19.27 -15.28 -2.51
CA VAL A 182 18.77 -16.34 -1.65
C VAL A 182 18.52 -15.76 -0.27
N ASN A 183 17.32 -15.96 0.26
CA ASN A 183 16.98 -15.69 1.65
C ASN A 183 17.04 -17.02 2.43
N ARG A 184 17.63 -17.00 3.61
CA ARG A 184 17.59 -18.11 4.54
C ARG A 184 16.94 -17.66 5.84
N TRP A 185 15.91 -18.37 6.24
CA TRP A 185 15.12 -18.07 7.42
C TRP A 185 15.67 -18.77 8.67
N HIS A 186 15.17 -18.35 9.84
CA HIS A 186 15.63 -18.86 11.15
C HIS A 186 15.36 -20.35 11.37
N ASP A 187 14.31 -20.88 10.77
CA ASP A 187 13.92 -22.30 10.76
C ASP A 187 14.67 -23.15 9.73
N GLY A 188 15.47 -22.50 8.87
CA GLY A 188 16.32 -23.13 7.87
C GLY A 188 15.72 -23.19 6.47
N GLU A 189 14.50 -22.67 6.26
CA GLU A 189 13.90 -22.56 4.92
C GLU A 189 14.73 -21.63 4.03
N VAL A 190 14.76 -21.93 2.73
CA VAL A 190 15.62 -21.24 1.74
C VAL A 190 14.81 -20.84 0.53
N ASN A 191 14.71 -19.53 0.28
CA ASN A 191 13.88 -18.94 -0.75
C ASN A 191 14.74 -18.18 -1.77
N PRO A 192 14.81 -18.67 -3.03
CA PRO A 192 15.54 -18.00 -4.09
C PRO A 192 14.76 -16.81 -4.66
N THR A 193 15.52 -15.85 -5.18
CA THR A 193 14.98 -14.70 -5.91
C THR A 193 15.77 -14.50 -7.20
N PHE A 194 15.08 -14.10 -8.26
CA PHE A 194 15.64 -13.80 -9.55
C PHE A 194 14.99 -12.53 -10.12
N GLY A 195 15.81 -11.59 -10.56
CA GLY A 195 15.37 -10.39 -11.24
C GLY A 195 16.24 -10.06 -12.45
N ALA A 196 15.63 -9.59 -13.51
CA ALA A 196 16.32 -9.11 -14.71
C ALA A 196 15.63 -7.88 -15.27
N VAL A 197 16.41 -6.86 -15.61
CA VAL A 197 15.94 -5.64 -16.28
C VAL A 197 16.85 -5.38 -17.45
N THR A 198 16.27 -5.04 -18.61
CA THR A 198 17.02 -4.65 -19.80
C THR A 198 16.37 -3.48 -20.50
N SER A 199 17.17 -2.59 -21.06
CA SER A 199 16.68 -1.51 -21.90
C SER A 199 17.51 -1.39 -23.17
N GLY A 200 16.90 -0.78 -24.18
CA GLY A 200 17.56 -0.56 -25.47
C GLY A 200 16.64 0.12 -26.48
N GLU A 201 17.17 0.34 -27.67
CA GLU A 201 16.41 0.91 -28.79
C GLU A 201 15.56 -0.17 -29.46
N ALA A 202 14.27 0.09 -29.63
CA ALA A 202 13.35 -0.77 -30.36
C ALA A 202 12.12 0.00 -30.86
N LEU A 203 11.55 -0.43 -31.97
CA LEU A 203 10.31 0.10 -32.57
C LEU A 203 10.31 1.62 -32.77
N GLY A 204 11.46 2.20 -33.08
CA GLY A 204 11.60 3.65 -33.29
C GLY A 204 11.62 4.49 -32.01
N GLY A 205 11.76 3.87 -30.85
CA GLY A 205 11.88 4.47 -29.54
C GLY A 205 12.82 3.68 -28.65
N ARG A 206 12.74 3.90 -27.37
CA ARG A 206 13.44 3.13 -26.34
C ARG A 206 12.47 2.24 -25.59
N ILE A 207 12.88 1.03 -25.29
CA ILE A 207 12.12 0.04 -24.53
C ILE A 207 12.90 -0.34 -23.27
N LEU A 208 12.18 -0.53 -22.16
CA LEU A 208 12.67 -1.19 -20.97
C LEU A 208 11.74 -2.36 -20.65
N ALA A 209 12.30 -3.51 -20.34
CA ALA A 209 11.55 -4.67 -19.86
C ALA A 209 12.21 -5.23 -18.61
N GLY A 210 11.41 -5.50 -17.60
CA GLY A 210 11.83 -6.11 -16.35
C GLY A 210 10.99 -7.34 -16.02
N ILE A 211 11.62 -8.33 -15.41
CA ILE A 211 10.97 -9.51 -14.82
C ILE A 211 11.57 -9.80 -13.45
N ASN A 212 10.74 -10.27 -12.53
CA ASN A 212 11.18 -10.74 -11.22
C ASN A 212 10.37 -11.99 -10.84
N VAL A 213 11.05 -12.93 -10.22
CA VAL A 213 10.46 -14.11 -9.60
C VAL A 213 11.07 -14.25 -8.22
N GLN A 214 10.24 -14.20 -7.19
CA GLN A 214 10.69 -14.19 -5.82
C GLN A 214 9.89 -15.19 -5.01
N ASP A 215 10.57 -16.22 -4.45
CA ASP A 215 9.97 -17.03 -3.41
C ASP A 215 9.91 -16.20 -2.13
N ARG A 216 8.75 -16.22 -1.48
CA ARG A 216 8.48 -15.51 -0.23
C ARG A 216 8.07 -16.51 0.81
N TYR A 217 8.66 -16.38 1.96
CA TYR A 217 8.40 -17.22 3.09
C TYR A 217 8.35 -16.39 4.35
N ARG A 218 7.43 -16.73 5.23
CA ARG A 218 7.37 -16.18 6.58
C ARG A 218 6.94 -17.30 7.52
N SER A 219 7.62 -17.43 8.64
CA SER A 219 7.19 -18.22 9.77
C SER A 219 7.13 -17.31 10.99
N LYS A 220 5.99 -17.30 11.67
CA LYS A 220 5.71 -16.49 12.85
C LYS A 220 5.23 -17.39 13.97
N PHE A 221 5.81 -17.20 15.14
CA PHE A 221 5.33 -17.76 16.39
C PHE A 221 4.75 -16.64 17.24
N LYS A 222 3.54 -16.84 17.74
CA LYS A 222 2.85 -15.92 18.63
C LYS A 222 2.43 -16.65 19.89
N ARG A 223 2.62 -16.02 21.03
CA ARG A 223 2.07 -16.41 22.32
C ARG A 223 1.17 -15.32 22.83
N SER A 224 -0.06 -15.67 23.17
CA SER A 224 -1.03 -14.78 23.80
C SER A 224 -1.34 -15.30 25.19
N ASP A 225 -1.27 -14.45 26.20
CA ASP A 225 -1.74 -14.75 27.55
C ASP A 225 -2.86 -13.73 27.87
N ARG A 226 -4.07 -14.22 28.20
CA ARG A 226 -5.25 -13.41 28.49
C ARG A 226 -5.56 -13.44 29.98
N PHE A 227 -5.97 -12.29 30.53
CA PHE A 227 -6.19 -12.11 31.94
C PHE A 227 -7.55 -11.46 32.19
N THR A 228 -8.18 -11.75 33.37
CA THR A 228 -9.48 -11.18 33.77
C THR A 228 -9.44 -9.66 33.88
N ASP A 229 -8.28 -9.08 34.23
CA ASP A 229 -8.16 -7.66 34.49
C ASP A 229 -6.77 -7.09 34.16
N PRO A 230 -6.63 -5.76 34.04
CA PRO A 230 -5.36 -5.10 33.77
C PRO A 230 -4.25 -5.30 34.80
N SER A 231 -4.53 -5.86 35.98
CA SER A 231 -3.49 -6.18 36.97
C SER A 231 -2.70 -7.44 36.62
N MET A 232 -3.22 -8.24 35.68
CA MET A 232 -2.62 -9.51 35.20
C MET A 232 -2.37 -10.51 36.35
N GLU A 233 -3.28 -10.56 37.32
CA GLU A 233 -3.16 -11.47 38.50
C GLU A 233 -3.77 -12.85 38.22
N GLU A 234 -4.82 -12.92 37.38
CA GLU A 234 -5.54 -14.15 37.06
C GLU A 234 -5.53 -14.42 35.56
N LEU A 235 -4.88 -15.50 35.14
CA LEU A 235 -4.81 -15.96 33.75
C LEU A 235 -6.12 -16.67 33.43
N VAL A 236 -6.78 -16.24 32.34
CA VAL A 236 -8.02 -16.84 31.83
C VAL A 236 -7.68 -17.86 30.76
N SER A 237 -6.83 -17.47 29.80
CA SER A 237 -6.40 -18.40 28.76
C SER A 237 -5.00 -18.06 28.26
N TRP A 238 -4.41 -19.03 27.57
CA TRP A 238 -3.20 -18.82 26.80
C TRP A 238 -3.26 -19.57 25.48
N GLU A 239 -2.62 -18.98 24.47
CA GLU A 239 -2.59 -19.51 23.12
C GLU A 239 -1.17 -19.48 22.56
N ASP A 240 -0.73 -20.60 22.00
CA ASP A 240 0.48 -20.72 21.17
C ASP A 240 0.08 -20.93 19.71
N GLN A 241 0.46 -19.98 18.85
CA GLN A 241 0.11 -19.97 17.43
C GLN A 241 1.36 -20.00 16.56
N VAL A 242 1.35 -20.82 15.52
CA VAL A 242 2.38 -20.86 14.47
C VAL A 242 1.73 -20.61 13.13
N GLU A 243 2.07 -19.50 12.51
CA GLU A 243 1.66 -19.15 11.15
C GLU A 243 2.84 -19.31 10.19
N VAL A 244 2.63 -19.99 9.08
CA VAL A 244 3.58 -20.11 7.98
C VAL A 244 2.92 -19.67 6.68
N LYS A 245 3.50 -18.67 6.02
CA LYS A 245 3.13 -18.25 4.67
C LYS A 245 4.26 -18.63 3.73
N ASP A 246 4.00 -19.50 2.76
CA ASP A 246 4.99 -19.95 1.75
C ASP A 246 4.40 -19.74 0.35
N GLY A 247 5.15 -19.11 -0.53
CA GLY A 247 4.65 -18.86 -1.86
C GLY A 247 5.62 -18.18 -2.78
N ARG A 248 5.07 -17.65 -3.88
CA ARG A 248 5.87 -17.04 -4.92
C ARG A 248 5.18 -15.84 -5.55
N ASP A 249 5.95 -14.77 -5.69
CA ASP A 249 5.55 -13.60 -6.45
C ASP A 249 6.21 -13.62 -7.83
N TYR A 250 5.44 -13.29 -8.87
CA TYR A 250 5.89 -13.07 -10.24
C TYR A 250 5.58 -11.63 -10.60
N ALA A 251 6.59 -10.90 -11.03
CA ALA A 251 6.38 -9.52 -11.44
C ALA A 251 7.04 -9.24 -12.80
N GLY A 252 6.47 -8.29 -13.53
CA GLY A 252 7.03 -7.78 -14.77
C GLY A 252 6.62 -6.35 -15.02
N ASN A 253 7.48 -5.60 -15.68
CA ASN A 253 7.17 -4.26 -16.18
C ASN A 253 7.69 -4.08 -17.59
N LEU A 254 7.00 -3.21 -18.32
CA LEU A 254 7.35 -2.80 -19.68
C LEU A 254 7.18 -1.29 -19.79
N SER A 255 8.14 -0.60 -20.35
CA SER A 255 8.05 0.81 -20.71
C SER A 255 8.57 0.99 -22.13
N TRP A 256 7.86 1.74 -22.95
CA TRP A 256 8.31 2.14 -24.28
C TRP A 256 8.02 3.61 -24.48
N THR A 257 9.03 4.36 -24.93
CA THR A 257 8.90 5.79 -25.15
C THR A 257 9.54 6.16 -26.48
N ALA A 258 8.83 6.94 -27.28
CA ALA A 258 9.31 7.42 -28.57
C ALA A 258 8.94 8.88 -28.81
N ASP A 259 9.81 9.58 -29.54
CA ASP A 259 9.50 10.91 -30.06
C ASP A 259 8.62 10.78 -31.30
N VAL A 260 7.49 11.50 -31.31
CA VAL A 260 6.47 11.46 -32.36
C VAL A 260 6.29 12.86 -32.97
N GLY A 261 6.57 13.02 -34.22
CA GLY A 261 6.55 14.34 -34.88
C GLY A 261 7.70 15.24 -34.40
N GLY A 262 7.51 16.57 -34.45
CA GLY A 262 8.58 17.53 -34.13
C GLY A 262 8.75 17.80 -32.65
N THR A 263 7.69 17.75 -31.86
CA THR A 263 7.68 18.10 -30.42
C THR A 263 6.94 17.07 -29.57
N GLY A 264 6.35 16.06 -30.19
CA GLY A 264 5.55 15.04 -29.50
C GLY A 264 6.40 13.96 -28.89
N ARG A 265 5.96 13.43 -27.75
CA ARG A 265 6.49 12.23 -27.11
C ARG A 265 5.34 11.32 -26.70
N LEU A 266 5.43 10.07 -27.05
CA LEU A 266 4.49 9.03 -26.65
C LEU A 266 5.21 8.04 -25.76
N SER A 267 4.67 7.85 -24.56
CA SER A 267 5.11 6.82 -23.62
C SER A 267 3.99 5.81 -23.38
N ILE A 268 4.33 4.54 -23.31
CA ILE A 268 3.42 3.46 -22.94
C ILE A 268 4.12 2.67 -21.85
N ASP A 269 3.46 2.48 -20.75
CA ASP A 269 3.97 1.73 -19.59
C ASP A 269 2.97 0.69 -19.11
N GLY A 270 3.48 -0.38 -18.54
CA GLY A 270 2.66 -1.41 -17.92
C GLY A 270 3.42 -2.18 -16.86
N PHE A 271 2.69 -2.70 -15.91
CA PHE A 271 3.21 -3.61 -14.89
C PHE A 271 2.23 -4.77 -14.67
N TYR A 272 2.76 -5.87 -14.17
CA TYR A 272 2.01 -7.05 -13.77
C TYR A 272 2.67 -7.65 -12.54
N VAL A 273 1.85 -8.00 -11.53
CA VAL A 273 2.28 -8.76 -10.35
C VAL A 273 1.26 -9.87 -10.09
N LYS A 274 1.74 -11.07 -9.89
CA LYS A 274 0.95 -12.21 -9.45
C LYS A 274 1.55 -12.75 -8.15
N THR A 275 0.71 -12.96 -7.15
CA THR A 275 1.05 -13.57 -5.87
C THR A 275 0.31 -14.89 -5.73
N ASP A 276 1.05 -15.96 -5.51
CA ASP A 276 0.50 -17.28 -5.16
C ASP A 276 1.10 -17.67 -3.81
N ARG A 277 0.28 -17.91 -2.78
CA ARG A 277 0.75 -18.31 -1.44
C ARG A 277 -0.16 -19.34 -0.83
N ASP A 278 0.46 -20.26 -0.10
CA ASP A 278 -0.19 -21.13 0.84
C ASP A 278 0.04 -20.58 2.26
N VAL A 279 -1.02 -20.54 3.06
CA VAL A 279 -1.01 -20.16 4.47
C VAL A 279 -1.30 -21.41 5.28
N THR A 280 -0.54 -21.65 6.32
CA THR A 280 -0.80 -22.69 7.31
C THR A 280 -0.71 -22.05 8.68
N GLU A 281 -1.78 -22.11 9.43
CA GLU A 281 -1.84 -21.66 10.80
C GLU A 281 -2.21 -22.83 11.69
N VAL A 282 -1.57 -22.94 12.84
CA VAL A 282 -1.93 -23.90 13.86
C VAL A 282 -1.90 -23.18 15.19
N SER A 283 -3.03 -23.16 15.85
CA SER A 283 -3.19 -22.61 17.20
C SER A 283 -3.51 -23.72 18.17
N PHE A 284 -2.97 -23.60 19.38
CA PHE A 284 -3.35 -24.38 20.54
C PHE A 284 -3.66 -23.44 21.69
N GLU A 285 -4.87 -23.51 22.22
CA GLU A 285 -5.35 -22.71 23.33
C GLU A 285 -5.69 -23.58 24.54
N GLU A 286 -5.42 -23.06 25.72
CA GLU A 286 -5.89 -23.62 26.99
C GLU A 286 -6.57 -22.50 27.78
N GLU A 287 -7.85 -22.71 28.10
CA GLU A 287 -8.71 -21.79 28.82
C GLU A 287 -9.11 -22.38 30.17
N TYR A 288 -9.27 -21.51 31.15
CA TYR A 288 -9.64 -21.87 32.52
C TYR A 288 -10.98 -21.21 32.87
N ASP A 289 -12.04 -22.00 32.87
CA ASP A 289 -13.39 -21.54 33.22
C ASP A 289 -13.98 -22.36 34.38
N ASP A 290 -14.45 -21.69 35.42
CA ASP A 290 -15.11 -22.25 36.62
C ASP A 290 -14.49 -23.53 37.23
N GLY A 291 -13.19 -23.76 37.00
CA GLY A 291 -12.40 -24.88 37.49
C GLY A 291 -12.30 -26.06 36.51
N GLU A 292 -12.83 -25.92 35.34
CA GLU A 292 -12.62 -26.80 34.19
C GLU A 292 -11.45 -26.27 33.34
N VAL A 293 -10.85 -27.13 32.54
CA VAL A 293 -9.78 -26.78 31.59
C VAL A 293 -10.26 -27.13 30.20
N ILE A 294 -10.48 -26.09 29.41
CA ILE A 294 -10.86 -26.22 28.00
C ILE A 294 -9.58 -26.15 27.16
N THR A 295 -9.37 -27.09 26.29
CA THR A 295 -8.25 -27.07 25.35
C THR A 295 -8.75 -27.11 23.93
N SER A 296 -8.29 -26.18 23.10
CA SER A 296 -8.65 -26.10 21.69
C SER A 296 -7.43 -26.28 20.81
N ASN A 297 -7.56 -27.05 19.73
CA ASN A 297 -6.56 -27.16 18.69
C ASN A 297 -7.18 -26.71 17.36
N VAL A 298 -6.63 -25.65 16.79
CA VAL A 298 -7.21 -24.95 15.64
C VAL A 298 -6.22 -24.94 14.47
N PRO A 299 -6.26 -25.95 13.57
CA PRO A 299 -5.53 -25.91 12.31
C PRO A 299 -6.28 -25.06 11.27
N GLY A 300 -5.57 -24.08 10.71
CA GLY A 300 -6.05 -23.24 9.61
C GLY A 300 -5.23 -23.46 8.33
N LEU A 301 -5.88 -23.47 7.20
CA LEU A 301 -5.26 -23.54 5.87
C LEU A 301 -5.80 -22.45 4.97
N GLY A 302 -4.91 -21.74 4.29
CA GLY A 302 -5.30 -20.70 3.37
C GLY A 302 -4.57 -20.77 2.03
N THR A 303 -5.20 -20.23 1.00
CA THR A 303 -4.57 -19.98 -0.30
C THR A 303 -4.85 -18.55 -0.72
N VAL A 304 -3.81 -17.82 -1.11
CA VAL A 304 -3.89 -16.43 -1.59
C VAL A 304 -3.46 -16.39 -3.05
N ASN A 305 -4.41 -16.07 -3.93
CA ASN A 305 -4.17 -15.93 -5.37
C ASN A 305 -4.54 -14.52 -5.82
N GLN A 306 -3.56 -13.63 -5.88
CA GLN A 306 -3.77 -12.24 -6.22
C GLN A 306 -3.08 -11.85 -7.53
N LYS A 307 -3.71 -10.98 -8.31
CA LYS A 307 -3.14 -10.37 -9.52
C LYS A 307 -3.37 -8.88 -9.48
N ASN A 308 -2.32 -8.14 -9.73
CA ASN A 308 -2.39 -6.69 -9.90
C ASN A 308 -1.67 -6.30 -11.19
N TRP A 309 -2.32 -5.55 -12.06
CA TRP A 309 -1.73 -5.11 -13.30
C TRP A 309 -2.27 -3.76 -13.75
N GLY A 310 -1.47 -3.04 -14.51
CA GLY A 310 -1.86 -1.76 -15.06
C GLY A 310 -1.20 -1.50 -16.41
N LEU A 311 -1.88 -0.68 -17.20
CA LEU A 311 -1.44 -0.16 -18.49
C LEU A 311 -1.69 1.33 -18.53
N GLY A 312 -0.69 2.10 -18.96
CA GLY A 312 -0.77 3.54 -19.14
C GLY A 312 -0.26 3.97 -20.50
N ALA A 313 -0.81 5.05 -21.02
CA ALA A 313 -0.27 5.74 -22.18
C ALA A 313 -0.33 7.25 -21.95
N GLU A 314 0.79 7.91 -22.22
CA GLU A 314 0.95 9.36 -22.16
C GLU A 314 1.39 9.90 -23.51
N TYR A 315 0.67 10.89 -23.99
CA TYR A 315 1.08 11.64 -25.17
C TYR A 315 1.22 13.11 -24.83
N SER A 316 2.42 13.64 -24.98
CA SER A 316 2.72 15.03 -24.71
C SER A 316 3.33 15.71 -25.94
N PHE A 317 2.91 16.97 -26.23
CA PHE A 317 3.38 17.74 -27.37
C PHE A 317 3.22 19.23 -27.14
N ASP A 318 3.96 20.03 -27.91
CA ASP A 318 3.86 21.49 -27.81
C ASP A 318 2.69 22.02 -28.67
N MET A 319 1.81 22.77 -28.03
CA MET A 319 0.66 23.41 -28.66
C MET A 319 0.34 24.73 -27.95
N ALA A 320 -0.15 25.73 -28.69
CA ALA A 320 -0.64 27.01 -28.14
C ALA A 320 0.36 27.74 -27.21
N GLY A 321 1.67 27.60 -27.50
CA GLY A 321 2.74 28.23 -26.73
C GLY A 321 3.04 27.57 -25.39
N GLY A 322 2.66 26.31 -25.24
CA GLY A 322 2.93 25.50 -24.06
C GLY A 322 2.98 24.02 -24.35
N ARG A 323 3.17 23.22 -23.32
CA ARG A 323 3.17 21.76 -23.33
C ARG A 323 1.78 21.22 -23.02
N THR A 324 1.25 20.36 -23.87
CA THR A 324 -0.04 19.67 -23.70
C THR A 324 0.22 18.20 -23.44
N GLU A 325 -0.53 17.61 -22.53
CA GLU A 325 -0.41 16.22 -22.10
C GLU A 325 -1.77 15.56 -22.04
N PHE A 326 -1.87 14.35 -22.54
CA PHE A 326 -3.00 13.44 -22.44
C PHE A 326 -2.52 12.14 -21.83
N ASN A 327 -3.19 11.69 -20.78
CA ASN A 327 -2.96 10.39 -20.16
C ASN A 327 -4.22 9.56 -20.21
N ILE A 328 -4.06 8.27 -20.44
CA ILE A 328 -5.07 7.25 -20.26
C ILE A 328 -4.44 6.11 -19.47
N ASP A 329 -5.08 5.72 -18.39
CA ASP A 329 -4.60 4.68 -17.49
C ASP A 329 -5.71 3.70 -17.17
N TYR A 330 -5.37 2.43 -17.11
CA TYR A 330 -6.22 1.37 -16.62
C TYR A 330 -5.42 0.50 -15.66
N ALA A 331 -5.95 0.24 -14.47
CA ALA A 331 -5.36 -0.68 -13.52
C ALA A 331 -6.43 -1.60 -12.93
N ARG A 332 -6.04 -2.83 -12.58
CA ARG A 332 -6.94 -3.84 -12.05
C ARG A 332 -6.24 -4.69 -11.01
N PHE A 333 -6.94 -4.96 -9.94
CA PHE A 333 -6.64 -5.94 -8.92
C PHE A 333 -7.68 -7.08 -8.96
N GLU A 334 -7.24 -8.31 -8.77
CA GLU A 334 -8.08 -9.50 -8.65
C GLU A 334 -7.58 -10.30 -7.45
N ASP A 335 -8.49 -10.80 -6.64
CA ASP A 335 -8.24 -11.71 -5.53
C ASP A 335 -9.17 -12.93 -5.63
N ASP A 336 -8.60 -14.12 -5.48
CA ASP A 336 -9.31 -15.39 -5.35
C ASP A 336 -8.60 -16.16 -4.24
N SER A 337 -9.02 -15.90 -3.01
CA SER A 337 -8.41 -16.45 -1.80
C SER A 337 -9.43 -17.33 -1.08
N VAL A 338 -8.91 -18.34 -0.40
CA VAL A 338 -9.70 -19.25 0.44
C VAL A 338 -8.97 -19.42 1.75
N GLU A 339 -9.67 -19.34 2.85
CA GLU A 339 -9.19 -19.63 4.20
C GLU A 339 -10.12 -20.66 4.85
N THR A 340 -9.55 -21.61 5.56
CA THR A 340 -10.29 -22.61 6.32
C THR A 340 -9.69 -22.69 7.71
N GLU A 341 -10.56 -22.81 8.71
CA GLU A 341 -10.20 -23.03 10.09
C GLU A 341 -10.99 -24.23 10.61
N GLU A 342 -10.36 -25.08 11.40
CA GLU A 342 -11.01 -26.23 12.04
C GLU A 342 -10.70 -26.12 13.55
N ALA A 343 -11.71 -26.03 14.40
CA ALA A 343 -11.56 -26.01 15.84
C ALA A 343 -11.97 -27.36 16.44
N HIS A 344 -11.16 -27.87 17.35
CA HIS A 344 -11.44 -29.09 18.10
C HIS A 344 -11.28 -28.80 19.59
N ALA A 345 -12.37 -28.78 20.34
CA ALA A 345 -12.41 -28.47 21.75
C ALA A 345 -12.54 -29.73 22.63
N TYR A 346 -11.89 -29.70 23.79
CA TYR A 346 -11.92 -30.75 24.80
C TYR A 346 -12.05 -30.12 26.18
N VAL A 347 -13.03 -30.56 26.96
CA VAL A 347 -13.22 -30.17 28.36
C VAL A 347 -12.65 -31.25 29.27
N ASP A 348 -11.69 -30.90 30.14
CA ASP A 348 -10.94 -31.84 31.00
C ASP A 348 -10.36 -33.06 30.25
N GLY A 349 -10.10 -32.88 28.95
CA GLY A 349 -9.52 -33.89 28.06
C GLY A 349 -10.53 -34.87 27.46
N GLU A 350 -11.83 -34.69 27.66
CA GLU A 350 -12.90 -35.37 26.93
C GLU A 350 -13.33 -34.47 25.76
N TRP A 351 -13.61 -35.08 24.60
CA TRP A 351 -14.09 -34.34 23.43
C TRP A 351 -15.39 -33.61 23.75
N ASP A 352 -15.49 -32.36 23.39
CA ASP A 352 -16.66 -31.52 23.57
C ASP A 352 -17.29 -31.24 22.22
N GLU A 353 -16.59 -30.51 21.35
CA GLU A 353 -17.10 -30.14 20.04
C GLU A 353 -15.99 -30.10 18.99
N SER A 354 -16.39 -30.12 17.72
CA SER A 354 -15.52 -29.82 16.60
C SER A 354 -16.33 -29.07 15.53
N GLU A 355 -15.79 -27.96 15.10
CA GLU A 355 -16.39 -27.08 14.09
C GLU A 355 -15.38 -26.72 13.03
N ALA A 356 -15.84 -26.31 11.87
CA ALA A 356 -14.98 -25.83 10.81
C ALA A 356 -15.65 -24.73 10.01
N GLU A 357 -14.87 -23.74 9.64
CA GLU A 357 -15.29 -22.62 8.81
C GLU A 357 -14.45 -22.54 7.54
N MET A 358 -15.05 -22.09 6.46
CA MET A 358 -14.36 -21.78 5.22
C MET A 358 -14.85 -20.46 4.66
N GLU A 359 -13.97 -19.52 4.54
CA GLU A 359 -14.21 -18.25 3.83
C GLU A 359 -13.55 -18.27 2.45
N ARG A 360 -14.29 -17.84 1.44
CA ARG A 360 -13.79 -17.61 0.09
C ARG A 360 -14.04 -16.18 -0.34
N ILE A 361 -12.97 -15.52 -0.82
CA ILE A 361 -13.01 -14.16 -1.35
C ILE A 361 -12.83 -14.20 -2.88
N ASP A 362 -13.77 -13.62 -3.65
CA ASP A 362 -13.61 -13.26 -5.06
C ASP A 362 -13.75 -11.74 -5.17
N ALA A 363 -12.63 -11.05 -5.33
CA ALA A 363 -12.62 -9.59 -5.43
C ALA A 363 -12.04 -9.11 -6.75
N LYS A 364 -12.66 -8.08 -7.32
CA LYS A 364 -12.20 -7.40 -8.53
C LYS A 364 -12.33 -5.89 -8.35
N ASP A 365 -11.22 -5.20 -8.35
CA ASP A 365 -11.15 -3.74 -8.27
C ASP A 365 -10.48 -3.18 -9.53
N ALA A 366 -11.15 -2.31 -10.27
CA ALA A 366 -10.65 -1.74 -11.49
C ALA A 366 -10.79 -0.22 -11.50
N GLU A 367 -9.75 0.47 -11.95
CA GLU A 367 -9.74 1.92 -12.11
C GLU A 367 -9.36 2.29 -13.54
N THR A 368 -10.14 3.20 -14.16
CA THR A 368 -9.83 3.83 -15.43
C THR A 368 -9.67 5.33 -15.18
N ALA A 369 -8.60 5.92 -15.67
CA ALA A 369 -8.34 7.34 -15.55
C ALA A 369 -8.03 7.98 -16.91
N PHE A 370 -8.50 9.21 -17.09
CA PHE A 370 -8.14 10.09 -18.21
C PHE A 370 -7.71 11.43 -17.63
N LYS A 371 -6.54 11.90 -18.06
CA LYS A 371 -6.04 13.22 -17.68
C LYS A 371 -5.72 14.05 -18.93
N PHE A 372 -6.13 15.29 -18.88
CA PHE A 372 -5.68 16.35 -19.79
C PHE A 372 -4.99 17.42 -18.96
N ALA A 373 -3.83 17.87 -19.41
CA ALA A 373 -3.11 18.99 -18.81
C ALA A 373 -2.52 19.89 -19.91
N HIS A 374 -2.51 21.20 -19.66
CA HIS A 374 -1.83 22.17 -20.51
C HIS A 374 -1.06 23.16 -19.64
N LYS A 375 0.26 23.20 -19.85
CA LYS A 375 1.18 24.07 -19.13
C LYS A 375 1.84 25.07 -20.07
N ARG A 376 1.80 26.35 -19.75
CA ARG A 376 2.37 27.41 -20.58
C ARG A 376 2.90 28.58 -19.75
N HIS A 377 3.85 29.29 -20.29
CA HIS A 377 4.28 30.57 -19.74
C HIS A 377 3.20 31.65 -19.98
N VAL A 378 2.84 32.38 -18.91
CA VAL A 378 1.94 33.55 -18.95
C VAL A 378 2.65 34.86 -18.62
N GLY A 379 3.96 34.77 -18.36
CA GLY A 379 4.88 35.87 -18.08
C GLY A 379 6.31 35.42 -18.26
N ILE A 380 7.28 36.25 -17.85
CA ILE A 380 8.71 35.94 -17.96
C ILE A 380 9.11 34.82 -16.96
N THR A 381 8.50 34.85 -15.78
CA THR A 381 8.85 33.97 -14.66
C THR A 381 7.66 33.18 -14.12
N THR A 382 6.51 33.29 -14.77
CA THR A 382 5.26 32.66 -14.32
C THR A 382 4.77 31.67 -15.35
N GLU A 383 4.49 30.47 -14.90
CA GLU A 383 3.81 29.41 -15.64
C GLU A 383 2.37 29.26 -15.12
N MET A 384 1.48 28.91 -16.02
CA MET A 384 0.11 28.50 -15.73
C MET A 384 -0.09 27.08 -16.21
N GLU A 385 -0.64 26.25 -15.36
CA GLU A 385 -1.07 24.89 -15.70
C GLU A 385 -2.56 24.76 -15.41
N PHE A 386 -3.32 24.19 -16.32
CA PHE A 386 -4.70 23.82 -16.11
C PHE A 386 -4.98 22.45 -16.69
N GLY A 387 -5.90 21.75 -16.09
CA GLY A 387 -6.23 20.40 -16.53
C GLY A 387 -7.54 19.90 -15.95
N ILE A 388 -7.82 18.67 -16.30
CA ILE A 388 -9.00 17.94 -15.86
C ILE A 388 -8.62 16.46 -15.75
N ASP A 389 -8.97 15.85 -14.63
CA ASP A 389 -8.88 14.41 -14.41
C ASP A 389 -10.30 13.82 -14.37
N TYR A 390 -10.51 12.74 -15.12
CA TYR A 390 -11.69 11.89 -14.99
C TYR A 390 -11.25 10.52 -14.50
N ARG A 391 -11.93 9.99 -13.48
CA ARG A 391 -11.68 8.66 -12.94
C ARG A 391 -12.98 7.88 -12.78
N ARG A 392 -12.92 6.61 -13.09
CA ARG A 392 -13.98 5.65 -12.79
C ARG A 392 -13.36 4.45 -12.10
N LYS A 393 -13.81 4.19 -10.90
CA LYS A 393 -13.46 3.01 -10.12
C LYS A 393 -14.68 2.10 -10.00
N LYS A 394 -14.46 0.79 -10.10
CA LYS A 394 -15.48 -0.22 -9.83
C LYS A 394 -14.83 -1.34 -9.02
N ARG A 395 -15.40 -1.62 -7.85
CA ARG A 395 -15.05 -2.73 -7.00
C ARG A 395 -16.23 -3.69 -6.94
N ASP A 396 -16.00 -4.95 -7.27
CA ASP A 396 -16.90 -6.09 -7.08
C ASP A 396 -16.22 -7.02 -6.08
N ILE A 397 -16.85 -7.36 -4.99
CA ILE A 397 -16.34 -8.32 -4.03
C ILE A 397 -17.47 -9.26 -3.60
N THR A 398 -17.15 -10.54 -3.45
CA THR A 398 -18.04 -11.58 -2.95
C THR A 398 -17.29 -12.38 -1.90
N TYR A 399 -17.88 -12.49 -0.74
CA TYR A 399 -17.52 -13.42 0.31
C TYR A 399 -18.49 -14.60 0.27
N THR A 400 -17.99 -15.79 0.44
CA THR A 400 -18.79 -17.01 0.53
C THR A 400 -18.35 -17.75 1.76
N PHE A 401 -19.27 -17.99 2.68
CA PHE A 401 -19.05 -18.63 3.96
C PHE A 401 -19.60 -20.05 3.91
N HIS A 402 -18.88 -20.96 4.53
CA HIS A 402 -19.30 -22.33 4.74
C HIS A 402 -18.93 -22.71 6.16
N ASP A 403 -19.77 -23.46 6.80
CA ASP A 403 -19.62 -23.98 8.14
C ASP A 403 -19.72 -25.52 8.18
N TRP A 404 -19.36 -26.08 9.28
CA TRP A 404 -19.53 -27.48 9.60
C TRP A 404 -19.38 -27.69 11.09
N GLU A 405 -20.31 -28.47 11.67
CA GLU A 405 -20.25 -28.95 13.04
C GLU A 405 -20.23 -30.49 13.06
N ALA A 406 -19.50 -31.07 14.00
CA ALA A 406 -19.43 -32.52 14.18
C ALA A 406 -20.59 -33.03 15.05
N GLU A 407 -21.25 -34.13 14.64
CA GLU A 407 -22.20 -34.83 15.52
C GLU A 407 -21.48 -35.76 16.51
N ASP A 408 -20.34 -36.37 16.10
CA ASP A 408 -19.55 -37.28 16.89
C ASP A 408 -18.03 -37.01 16.76
N GLU A 409 -17.23 -37.36 17.80
CA GLU A 409 -15.76 -37.22 17.77
C GLU A 409 -15.15 -37.95 16.56
N GLY A 410 -14.41 -37.20 15.74
CA GLY A 410 -13.68 -37.73 14.59
C GLY A 410 -14.50 -37.84 13.31
N ASP A 411 -15.64 -37.18 13.25
CA ASP A 411 -16.37 -36.97 12.01
C ASP A 411 -15.51 -36.20 10.99
N ALA A 412 -15.73 -36.48 9.72
CA ALA A 412 -14.98 -35.84 8.66
C ALA A 412 -15.66 -34.51 8.27
N VAL A 413 -14.88 -33.44 8.17
CA VAL A 413 -15.35 -32.12 7.75
C VAL A 413 -16.11 -32.20 6.43
N ALA A 414 -17.32 -31.66 6.41
CA ALA A 414 -18.23 -31.64 5.26
C ALA A 414 -18.91 -30.27 5.16
N TYR A 415 -18.15 -29.28 4.70
CA TYR A 415 -18.62 -27.90 4.59
C TYR A 415 -19.99 -27.77 3.89
N GLU A 416 -20.91 -27.09 4.54
CA GLU A 416 -22.18 -26.67 3.98
C GLU A 416 -22.13 -25.15 3.69
N LEU A 417 -22.87 -24.70 2.69
CA LEU A 417 -22.94 -23.27 2.38
C LEU A 417 -23.79 -22.58 3.45
N ASP A 418 -23.17 -21.73 4.23
CA ASP A 418 -23.83 -20.89 5.21
C ASP A 418 -24.43 -19.64 4.54
N GLY A 419 -23.59 -18.85 3.84
CA GLY A 419 -24.06 -17.61 3.23
C GLY A 419 -23.18 -17.06 2.12
N THR A 420 -23.69 -16.07 1.42
CA THR A 420 -22.97 -15.33 0.39
C THR A 420 -23.27 -13.84 0.49
N VAL A 421 -22.23 -13.05 0.72
CA VAL A 421 -22.30 -11.59 0.79
C VAL A 421 -21.57 -10.99 -0.40
N ALA A 422 -22.22 -10.13 -1.17
CA ALA A 422 -21.61 -9.47 -2.31
C ALA A 422 -21.87 -7.97 -2.31
N SER A 423 -20.86 -7.19 -2.66
CA SER A 423 -21.00 -5.75 -2.84
C SER A 423 -20.42 -5.26 -4.16
N VAL A 424 -21.06 -4.25 -4.73
CA VAL A 424 -20.57 -3.54 -5.91
C VAL A 424 -20.53 -2.07 -5.60
N ILE A 425 -19.33 -1.50 -5.62
CA ILE A 425 -19.11 -0.07 -5.41
C ILE A 425 -18.60 0.53 -6.72
N GLU A 426 -19.27 1.58 -7.20
CA GLU A 426 -18.84 2.36 -8.37
C GLU A 426 -18.64 3.83 -7.96
N GLU A 427 -17.45 4.37 -8.23
CA GLU A 427 -17.12 5.78 -8.01
C GLU A 427 -16.75 6.43 -9.34
N LYS A 428 -17.32 7.62 -9.61
CA LYS A 428 -16.98 8.47 -10.75
C LYS A 428 -16.54 9.83 -10.24
N ARG A 429 -15.43 10.32 -10.77
CA ARG A 429 -14.85 11.61 -10.40
C ARG A 429 -14.57 12.44 -11.63
N LEU A 430 -14.74 13.76 -11.47
CA LEU A 430 -14.35 14.76 -12.46
C LEU A 430 -13.72 15.94 -11.73
N ASP A 431 -12.41 16.12 -11.91
CA ASP A 431 -11.59 16.98 -11.08
C ASP A 431 -10.83 18.02 -11.92
N PRO A 432 -11.45 19.15 -12.30
CA PRO A 432 -10.74 20.26 -12.94
C PRO A 432 -9.81 20.99 -11.97
N TYR A 433 -8.67 21.48 -12.48
CA TYR A 433 -7.73 22.27 -11.70
C TYR A 433 -7.10 23.41 -12.48
N LEU A 434 -6.63 24.42 -11.75
CA LEU A 434 -5.84 25.53 -12.24
C LEU A 434 -4.70 25.83 -11.26
N MET A 435 -3.49 25.98 -11.78
CA MET A 435 -2.30 26.21 -11.00
C MET A 435 -1.41 27.28 -11.66
N PHE A 436 -0.78 28.08 -10.84
CA PHE A 436 0.26 29.02 -11.24
C PHE A 436 1.51 28.75 -10.44
N SER A 437 2.66 28.80 -11.11
CA SER A 437 3.96 28.67 -10.48
C SER A 437 4.95 29.68 -11.02
N GLY A 438 5.97 30.00 -10.23
CA GLY A 438 6.96 30.95 -10.66
C GLY A 438 8.13 31.09 -9.69
N ALA A 439 9.11 31.89 -10.12
CA ALA A 439 10.27 32.19 -9.32
C ALA A 439 10.64 33.69 -9.38
N SER A 440 11.08 34.23 -8.25
CA SER A 440 11.54 35.61 -8.13
C SER A 440 12.68 35.71 -7.11
N GLY A 441 13.92 35.90 -7.58
CA GLY A 441 15.10 35.87 -6.75
C GLY A 441 15.30 34.52 -6.05
N ILE A 442 15.28 34.54 -4.72
CA ILE A 442 15.44 33.34 -3.88
C ILE A 442 14.12 32.59 -3.65
N LEU A 443 12.97 33.17 -4.02
CA LEU A 443 11.63 32.64 -3.81
C LEU A 443 11.15 31.90 -5.05
N SER A 444 10.79 30.62 -4.89
CA SER A 444 9.92 29.87 -5.81
C SER A 444 8.55 29.72 -5.14
N TRP A 445 7.51 29.79 -5.94
CA TRP A 445 6.13 29.68 -5.44
C TRP A 445 5.25 28.91 -6.41
N GLU A 446 4.25 28.24 -5.85
CA GLU A 446 3.19 27.55 -6.57
C GLU A 446 1.87 27.79 -5.83
N ALA A 447 0.82 28.13 -6.56
CA ALA A 447 -0.52 28.32 -6.01
C ALA A 447 -1.54 27.69 -6.95
N GLY A 448 -2.42 26.88 -6.40
CA GLY A 448 -3.38 26.12 -7.19
C GLY A 448 -4.73 25.95 -6.51
N LEU A 449 -5.70 25.61 -7.33
CA LEU A 449 -7.06 25.28 -6.92
C LEU A 449 -7.53 24.08 -7.71
N ARG A 450 -7.98 23.06 -7.01
CA ARG A 450 -8.60 21.86 -7.56
C ARG A 450 -10.03 21.73 -7.04
N PHE A 451 -10.94 21.35 -7.91
CA PHE A 451 -12.32 21.05 -7.54
C PHE A 451 -12.56 19.57 -7.84
N GLU A 452 -12.84 18.78 -6.80
CA GLU A 452 -13.11 17.36 -6.93
C GLU A 452 -14.60 17.08 -6.77
N THR A 453 -15.20 16.38 -7.76
CA THR A 453 -16.57 15.88 -7.66
C THR A 453 -16.52 14.37 -7.56
N THR A 454 -17.23 13.80 -6.61
CA THR A 454 -17.33 12.33 -6.45
C THR A 454 -18.80 11.93 -6.47
N ARG A 455 -19.10 10.93 -7.29
CA ARG A 455 -20.39 10.26 -7.32
C ARG A 455 -20.15 8.80 -7.05
N SER A 456 -20.69 8.32 -5.91
CA SER A 456 -20.59 6.95 -5.46
C SER A 456 -21.94 6.28 -5.51
N SER A 457 -21.97 5.01 -5.91
CA SER A 457 -23.13 4.13 -5.81
C SER A 457 -22.70 2.78 -5.27
N ILE A 458 -23.48 2.24 -4.37
CA ILE A 458 -23.24 0.98 -3.70
C ILE A 458 -24.46 0.11 -3.90
N ARG A 459 -24.24 -1.16 -4.22
CA ARG A 459 -25.27 -2.19 -4.24
C ARG A 459 -24.75 -3.36 -3.40
N TYR A 460 -25.60 -3.82 -2.52
CA TYR A 460 -25.37 -4.92 -1.61
C TYR A 460 -26.32 -6.08 -1.92
N VAL A 461 -25.82 -7.29 -1.92
CA VAL A 461 -26.53 -8.51 -2.26
C VAL A 461 -26.16 -9.57 -1.22
N GLU A 462 -27.14 -10.19 -0.63
CA GLU A 462 -27.01 -11.30 0.31
C GLU A 462 -27.79 -12.47 -0.23
N ASP A 463 -27.21 -13.66 -0.26
CA ASP A 463 -27.76 -14.90 -0.81
C ASP A 463 -28.41 -14.76 -2.20
N GLY A 464 -27.87 -13.87 -3.01
CA GLY A 464 -28.34 -13.62 -4.38
C GLY A 464 -29.51 -12.65 -4.48
N GLU A 465 -30.05 -12.16 -3.38
CA GLU A 465 -31.08 -11.13 -3.32
C GLU A 465 -30.47 -9.74 -3.09
N VAL A 466 -31.06 -8.70 -3.67
CA VAL A 466 -30.59 -7.32 -3.49
C VAL A 466 -31.19 -6.76 -2.19
N GLU A 467 -30.41 -6.74 -1.13
CA GLU A 467 -30.82 -6.24 0.17
C GLU A 467 -30.77 -4.72 0.27
N GLY A 468 -29.91 -4.07 -0.51
CA GLY A 468 -29.84 -2.62 -0.48
C GLY A 468 -29.09 -1.98 -1.65
N SER A 469 -29.39 -0.70 -1.85
CA SER A 469 -28.60 0.17 -2.71
C SER A 469 -28.60 1.60 -2.18
N ALA A 470 -27.47 2.25 -2.26
CA ALA A 470 -27.33 3.63 -1.85
C ALA A 470 -26.50 4.43 -2.87
N SER A 471 -26.63 5.74 -2.85
CA SER A 471 -25.78 6.64 -3.62
C SER A 471 -25.45 7.88 -2.81
N LYS A 472 -24.21 8.34 -2.95
CA LYS A 472 -23.72 9.55 -2.29
C LYS A 472 -22.92 10.38 -3.28
N ASP A 473 -23.25 11.66 -3.36
CA ASP A 473 -22.52 12.65 -4.16
C ASP A 473 -21.93 13.70 -3.20
N TYR A 474 -20.69 14.08 -3.40
CA TYR A 474 -20.03 15.17 -2.69
C TYR A 474 -19.01 15.89 -3.54
N ASP A 475 -18.80 17.17 -3.25
CA ASP A 475 -17.91 18.06 -3.98
C ASP A 475 -16.96 18.75 -3.00
N GLU A 476 -15.65 18.81 -3.33
CA GLU A 476 -14.65 19.43 -2.49
C GLU A 476 -13.78 20.42 -3.25
N LEU A 477 -13.54 21.58 -2.63
CA LEU A 477 -12.62 22.59 -3.13
C LEU A 477 -11.30 22.53 -2.37
N LEU A 478 -10.21 22.24 -3.09
CA LEU A 478 -8.89 21.94 -2.54
C LEU A 478 -7.87 23.00 -2.99
N PRO A 479 -7.71 24.11 -2.26
CA PRO A 479 -6.63 25.06 -2.48
C PRO A 479 -5.28 24.53 -2.05
N SER A 480 -4.20 24.93 -2.76
CA SER A 480 -2.82 24.66 -2.40
C SER A 480 -1.93 25.87 -2.61
N LEU A 481 -0.95 26.07 -1.72
CA LEU A 481 0.08 27.10 -1.81
C LEU A 481 1.40 26.54 -1.27
N HIS A 482 2.43 26.57 -2.11
CA HIS A 482 3.77 26.16 -1.75
C HIS A 482 4.74 27.31 -1.98
N LEU A 483 5.55 27.60 -0.98
CA LEU A 483 6.60 28.63 -1.01
C LEU A 483 7.93 27.99 -0.65
N LYS A 484 8.95 28.27 -1.42
CA LYS A 484 10.32 27.77 -1.21
C LYS A 484 11.30 28.93 -1.32
N TRP A 485 12.09 29.13 -0.29
CA TRP A 485 13.16 30.13 -0.25
C TRP A 485 14.53 29.41 -0.23
N ASP A 486 15.30 29.55 -1.28
CA ASP A 486 16.70 29.14 -1.32
C ASP A 486 17.54 30.32 -0.75
N LEU A 487 17.67 30.36 0.59
CA LEU A 487 18.33 31.44 1.33
C LEU A 487 19.80 31.53 0.98
N THR A 488 20.46 30.38 0.82
CA THR A 488 21.84 30.20 0.37
C THR A 488 21.90 28.93 -0.49
N GLU A 489 23.07 28.62 -1.07
CA GLU A 489 23.27 27.33 -1.74
C GLU A 489 23.06 26.12 -0.80
N ALA A 490 23.26 26.33 0.51
CA ALA A 490 23.10 25.30 1.52
C ALA A 490 21.73 25.31 2.19
N ASP A 491 21.16 26.46 2.47
CA ASP A 491 19.99 26.63 3.34
C ASP A 491 18.73 26.89 2.54
N ARG A 492 17.66 26.14 2.84
CA ARG A 492 16.33 26.24 2.24
C ARG A 492 15.26 26.28 3.32
N LEU A 493 14.27 27.13 3.12
CA LEU A 493 13.01 27.10 3.85
C LEU A 493 11.87 26.70 2.89
N SER A 494 10.87 26.02 3.41
CA SER A 494 9.64 25.70 2.69
C SER A 494 8.43 25.95 3.59
N LEU A 495 7.35 26.43 2.99
CA LEU A 495 6.03 26.53 3.62
C LEU A 495 4.99 25.99 2.64
N SER A 496 4.16 25.08 3.11
CA SER A 496 3.04 24.53 2.34
C SER A 496 1.75 24.67 3.11
N LEU A 497 0.73 25.14 2.42
CA LEU A 497 -0.65 25.22 2.88
C LEU A 497 -1.49 24.46 1.87
N ALA A 498 -2.20 23.44 2.29
CA ALA A 498 -3.05 22.67 1.38
C ALA A 498 -4.26 22.09 2.12
N ARG A 499 -5.40 22.06 1.43
CA ARG A 499 -6.55 21.26 1.84
C ARG A 499 -6.49 19.92 1.12
N SER A 500 -6.73 18.83 1.85
CA SER A 500 -6.74 17.45 1.38
C SER A 500 -8.02 16.74 1.83
N ILE A 501 -8.25 15.55 1.32
CA ILE A 501 -9.45 14.75 1.55
C ILE A 501 -9.07 13.30 1.86
N LYS A 502 -9.82 12.63 2.75
CA LYS A 502 -9.87 11.17 2.86
C LYS A 502 -11.28 10.71 2.54
N ARG A 503 -11.40 9.80 1.59
CA ARG A 503 -12.68 9.16 1.28
C ARG A 503 -12.92 8.02 2.24
N PRO A 504 -14.20 7.73 2.59
CA PRO A 504 -14.53 6.57 3.41
C PRO A 504 -13.92 5.29 2.82
N ASN A 505 -13.47 4.40 3.66
CA ASN A 505 -12.98 3.07 3.26
C ASN A 505 -14.13 2.24 2.68
N PHE A 506 -13.84 1.15 2.00
CA PHE A 506 -14.91 0.39 1.33
C PHE A 506 -15.76 -0.38 2.33
N ASN A 507 -15.16 -0.99 3.35
CA ASN A 507 -15.89 -1.63 4.45
C ASN A 507 -16.77 -0.63 5.22
N GLU A 508 -16.29 0.61 5.44
CA GLU A 508 -17.10 1.66 6.08
C GLU A 508 -18.38 2.02 5.31
N LEU A 509 -18.45 1.68 4.02
CA LEU A 509 -19.56 2.04 3.13
C LEU A 509 -20.58 0.92 2.90
N VAL A 510 -20.20 -0.36 3.05
CA VAL A 510 -21.05 -1.50 2.71
C VAL A 510 -22.06 -1.73 3.83
N PRO A 511 -23.38 -1.57 3.59
CA PRO A 511 -24.41 -1.75 4.60
C PRO A 511 -24.76 -3.23 4.80
N ALA A 512 -23.73 -4.07 5.00
CA ALA A 512 -23.83 -5.47 5.34
C ALA A 512 -23.45 -5.66 6.80
N MET A 513 -24.09 -6.59 7.48
CA MET A 513 -23.62 -7.05 8.77
C MET A 513 -22.33 -7.86 8.54
N LEU A 514 -21.32 -7.59 9.33
CA LEU A 514 -20.09 -8.35 9.40
C LEU A 514 -19.99 -8.85 10.85
N ASP A 515 -20.18 -10.15 11.02
CA ASP A 515 -20.22 -10.80 12.32
C ASP A 515 -18.81 -10.90 12.90
N GLY A 516 -18.67 -10.79 14.20
CA GLY A 516 -17.41 -11.00 14.91
C GLY A 516 -16.25 -10.07 14.51
N GLU A 517 -16.49 -8.99 13.78
CA GLU A 517 -15.44 -8.06 13.29
C GLU A 517 -14.63 -7.42 14.43
N PHE A 518 -15.26 -7.29 15.63
CA PHE A 518 -14.65 -6.70 16.82
C PHE A 518 -14.83 -7.61 18.05
N GLY A 519 -14.39 -8.86 17.98
CA GLY A 519 -14.75 -9.89 18.96
C GLY A 519 -16.22 -10.26 18.76
N ASP A 520 -16.98 -10.41 19.80
CA ASP A 520 -18.41 -10.77 19.76
C ASP A 520 -19.32 -9.62 19.25
N ASN A 521 -18.73 -8.53 18.74
CA ASN A 521 -19.47 -7.37 18.26
C ASN A 521 -19.54 -7.35 16.75
N ASP A 522 -20.70 -7.05 16.21
CA ASP A 522 -20.94 -6.89 14.79
C ASP A 522 -20.61 -5.49 14.29
N TYR A 523 -20.37 -5.40 13.00
CA TYR A 523 -20.18 -4.14 12.30
C TYR A 523 -21.10 -4.02 11.08
N ILE A 524 -21.71 -2.84 10.89
CA ILE A 524 -22.48 -2.50 9.70
C ILE A 524 -21.96 -1.19 9.09
N GLY A 525 -21.60 -1.20 7.82
CA GLY A 525 -21.13 -0.01 7.11
C GLY A 525 -22.23 1.02 6.88
N ASN A 526 -21.84 2.29 6.71
CA ASN A 526 -22.73 3.42 6.48
C ASN A 526 -22.50 4.03 5.07
N PRO A 527 -23.37 3.77 4.09
CA PRO A 527 -23.20 4.30 2.73
C PRO A 527 -23.43 5.81 2.61
N HIS A 528 -23.84 6.50 3.69
CA HIS A 528 -24.13 7.93 3.71
C HIS A 528 -22.99 8.79 4.26
N LEU A 529 -21.83 8.21 4.52
CA LEU A 529 -20.65 8.92 4.99
C LEU A 529 -20.20 10.00 4.02
N ASP A 530 -19.86 11.16 4.58
CA ASP A 530 -19.14 12.22 3.89
C ASP A 530 -17.62 11.97 3.97
N ALA A 531 -16.88 12.50 3.02
CA ALA A 531 -15.44 12.45 3.09
C ALA A 531 -14.91 13.34 4.22
N GLU A 532 -13.85 12.87 4.88
CA GLU A 532 -13.08 13.71 5.79
C GLU A 532 -12.28 14.74 5.00
N THR A 533 -12.15 15.95 5.52
CA THR A 533 -11.30 16.99 4.93
C THR A 533 -10.27 17.48 5.92
N ALA A 534 -9.07 17.82 5.46
CA ALA A 534 -7.99 18.29 6.31
C ALA A 534 -7.36 19.57 5.78
N ASN A 535 -7.27 20.60 6.62
CA ASN A 535 -6.49 21.81 6.36
C ASN A 535 -5.08 21.61 6.92
N GLY A 536 -4.08 21.58 6.04
CA GLY A 536 -2.71 21.26 6.37
C GLY A 536 -1.75 22.43 6.28
N ILE A 537 -0.80 22.46 7.22
CA ILE A 537 0.35 23.38 7.21
C ILE A 537 1.60 22.53 7.41
N ASP A 538 2.61 22.72 6.54
CA ASP A 538 3.95 22.17 6.66
C ASP A 538 4.98 23.28 6.57
N PHE A 539 5.89 23.36 7.54
CA PHE A 539 7.00 24.28 7.55
C PHE A 539 8.32 23.51 7.68
N GLY A 540 9.14 23.60 6.64
CA GLY A 540 10.38 22.87 6.53
C GLY A 540 11.61 23.78 6.52
N TYR A 541 12.70 23.31 7.16
CA TYR A 541 14.06 23.84 7.00
C TYR A 541 14.98 22.70 6.59
N GLU A 542 15.77 22.93 5.55
CA GLU A 542 16.77 21.98 5.06
C GLU A 542 18.11 22.68 4.89
N ARG A 543 19.18 22.02 5.39
CA ARG A 543 20.56 22.47 5.19
C ARG A 543 21.42 21.37 4.60
N ARG A 544 22.14 21.69 3.53
CA ARG A 544 23.21 20.85 3.01
C ARG A 544 24.43 20.87 3.92
N LEU A 545 24.97 19.70 4.20
CA LEU A 545 26.19 19.50 4.98
C LEU A 545 27.30 19.04 4.02
N GLY A 546 28.07 20.01 3.50
CA GLY A 546 29.06 19.73 2.45
C GLY A 546 28.40 19.35 1.11
N LYS A 547 29.07 18.47 0.35
CA LYS A 547 28.60 18.08 -0.98
C LYS A 547 27.50 17.01 -0.97
N ARG A 548 27.42 16.19 0.09
CA ARG A 548 26.60 14.98 0.13
C ARG A 548 25.65 14.92 1.32
N GLY A 549 25.89 15.64 2.40
CA GLY A 549 25.07 15.56 3.61
C GLY A 549 23.86 16.49 3.55
N VAL A 550 22.81 16.10 4.25
CA VAL A 550 21.57 16.88 4.42
C VAL A 550 21.09 16.72 5.86
N VAL A 551 20.64 17.82 6.46
CA VAL A 551 19.80 17.82 7.66
C VAL A 551 18.50 18.54 7.34
N GLY A 552 17.39 17.94 7.73
CA GLY A 552 16.04 18.46 7.52
C GLY A 552 15.25 18.47 8.82
N ILE A 553 14.40 19.47 8.98
CA ILE A 553 13.39 19.56 10.03
C ILE A 553 12.11 19.99 9.35
N ASN A 554 11.02 19.30 9.64
CA ASN A 554 9.68 19.66 9.19
C ASN A 554 8.71 19.67 10.38
N VAL A 555 7.98 20.76 10.54
CA VAL A 555 6.88 20.89 11.50
C VAL A 555 5.59 20.89 10.73
N PHE A 556 4.63 20.09 11.15
CA PHE A 556 3.35 19.98 10.47
C PHE A 556 2.18 20.07 11.44
N TYR A 557 1.04 20.52 10.89
CA TYR A 557 -0.26 20.59 11.55
C TYR A 557 -1.35 20.21 10.54
N ARG A 558 -2.32 19.42 10.99
CA ARG A 558 -3.54 19.08 10.26
C ARG A 558 -4.73 19.33 11.16
N ASP A 559 -5.73 19.99 10.62
CA ASP A 559 -7.05 20.19 11.21
C ASP A 559 -8.04 19.41 10.36
N ILE A 560 -8.62 18.36 10.93
CA ILE A 560 -9.43 17.37 10.21
C ILE A 560 -10.88 17.58 10.62
N ASP A 561 -11.74 17.78 9.63
CA ASP A 561 -13.18 17.93 9.79
C ASP A 561 -13.90 16.68 9.26
N ASN A 562 -15.10 16.39 9.77
CA ASN A 562 -15.91 15.21 9.42
C ASN A 562 -15.18 13.89 9.67
N LEU A 563 -14.47 13.77 10.77
CA LEU A 563 -13.75 12.56 11.14
C LEU A 563 -14.71 11.36 11.18
N ILE A 564 -14.33 10.27 10.52
CA ILE A 564 -15.09 9.01 10.52
C ILE A 564 -14.61 8.18 11.70
N GLU A 565 -15.53 7.84 12.60
CA GLU A 565 -15.25 7.05 13.80
C GLU A 565 -16.24 5.90 13.94
N LEU A 566 -15.82 4.87 14.65
CA LEU A 566 -16.65 3.74 15.03
C LEU A 566 -17.59 4.16 16.15
N VAL A 567 -18.89 3.94 15.98
CA VAL A 567 -19.94 4.32 16.92
C VAL A 567 -20.80 3.10 17.26
N ASN A 568 -21.02 2.87 18.55
CA ASN A 568 -21.97 1.87 19.01
C ASN A 568 -23.40 2.33 18.70
N THR A 569 -24.16 1.54 17.94
CA THR A 569 -25.56 1.86 17.60
C THR A 569 -26.54 1.69 18.76
N GLY A 570 -26.13 0.98 19.80
CA GLY A 570 -26.98 0.56 20.92
C GLY A 570 -27.89 -0.63 20.59
N ALA A 571 -27.77 -1.22 19.39
CA ALA A 571 -28.42 -2.49 19.06
C ALA A 571 -27.53 -3.66 19.53
N PRO A 572 -28.10 -4.73 20.10
CA PRO A 572 -27.35 -5.94 20.42
C PRO A 572 -26.86 -6.62 19.13
N SER A 573 -25.74 -7.36 19.24
CA SER A 573 -25.22 -8.19 18.13
C SER A 573 -26.22 -9.25 17.68
N GLU A 574 -25.94 -9.90 16.54
CA GLU A 574 -26.74 -11.03 16.04
C GLU A 574 -26.68 -12.20 17.00
N GLU A 575 -25.49 -12.58 17.44
CA GLU A 575 -25.25 -13.61 18.44
C GLU A 575 -26.08 -13.41 19.73
N MET A 576 -26.09 -12.19 20.28
CA MET A 576 -26.90 -11.89 21.47
C MET A 576 -28.41 -12.01 21.22
N ARG A 577 -28.88 -11.67 20.01
CA ARG A 577 -30.30 -11.82 19.66
C ARG A 577 -30.69 -13.28 19.55
N ASP A 578 -29.84 -14.08 18.92
CA ASP A 578 -30.04 -15.51 18.75
C ASP A 578 -29.99 -16.25 20.09
N ALA A 579 -29.05 -15.91 20.98
CA ALA A 579 -29.00 -16.46 22.33
C ALA A 579 -30.29 -16.16 23.11
N TRP A 580 -30.86 -14.96 23.03
CA TRP A 580 -32.14 -14.68 23.68
C TRP A 580 -33.33 -15.43 23.04
N ASP A 581 -33.32 -15.64 21.74
CA ASP A 581 -34.34 -16.43 21.04
C ASP A 581 -34.25 -17.91 21.45
N GLU A 582 -33.04 -18.47 21.58
CA GLU A 582 -32.80 -19.83 22.05
C GLU A 582 -33.27 -20.02 23.51
N MET A 583 -32.96 -19.10 24.42
CA MET A 583 -33.45 -19.13 25.80
C MET A 583 -34.98 -19.13 25.90
N VAL A 584 -35.68 -18.51 24.94
CA VAL A 584 -37.16 -18.54 24.85
C VAL A 584 -37.65 -19.85 24.28
N GLU A 585 -36.99 -20.42 23.27
CA GLU A 585 -37.33 -21.72 22.67
C GLU A 585 -37.13 -22.85 23.68
N ASP A 586 -36.12 -22.80 24.51
CA ASP A 586 -35.85 -23.75 25.57
C ASP A 586 -36.77 -23.57 26.79
N GLY A 587 -37.57 -22.50 26.81
CA GLY A 587 -38.57 -22.22 27.82
C GLY A 587 -37.99 -21.66 29.14
N GLU A 588 -36.78 -21.16 29.14
CA GLU A 588 -36.13 -20.48 30.25
C GLU A 588 -36.82 -19.16 30.54
N TYR A 589 -37.16 -18.40 29.49
CA TYR A 589 -37.89 -17.14 29.56
C TYR A 589 -39.22 -17.19 28.78
N ALA A 590 -40.19 -16.38 29.21
CA ALA A 590 -41.51 -16.35 28.58
C ALA A 590 -41.56 -15.51 27.29
N SER A 591 -40.56 -14.67 27.04
CA SER A 591 -40.41 -13.85 25.85
C SER A 591 -38.98 -13.26 25.79
N VAL A 592 -38.58 -12.83 24.60
CA VAL A 592 -37.29 -12.18 24.38
C VAL A 592 -37.11 -10.94 25.25
N GLU A 593 -38.15 -10.14 25.49
CA GLU A 593 -38.04 -8.99 26.37
C GLU A 593 -37.77 -9.40 27.86
N ALA A 594 -38.21 -10.60 28.25
CA ALA A 594 -37.92 -11.12 29.57
C ALA A 594 -36.48 -11.64 29.67
N ALA A 595 -35.97 -12.28 28.62
CA ALA A 595 -34.59 -12.70 28.51
C ALA A 595 -33.65 -11.48 28.50
N MET A 596 -33.85 -10.49 27.63
CA MET A 596 -33.10 -9.22 27.59
C MET A 596 -33.07 -8.46 28.94
N ALA A 597 -34.13 -8.56 29.74
CA ALA A 597 -34.19 -7.89 31.02
C ALA A 597 -33.41 -8.63 32.10
N ALA A 598 -33.25 -9.93 31.98
CA ALA A 598 -32.52 -10.79 32.92
C ALA A 598 -31.03 -10.89 32.52
N GLU A 599 -30.78 -11.05 31.26
CA GLU A 599 -29.43 -11.17 30.65
C GLU A 599 -29.19 -9.97 29.71
N PRO A 600 -28.56 -8.89 30.23
CA PRO A 600 -28.24 -7.71 29.42
C PRO A 600 -27.26 -8.04 28.30
N ALA A 601 -27.38 -7.35 27.16
CA ALA A 601 -26.45 -7.51 26.07
C ALA A 601 -25.00 -7.22 26.49
N GLU A 602 -24.10 -8.09 26.12
CA GLU A 602 -22.64 -7.96 26.33
C GLU A 602 -21.92 -7.59 25.03
N SER A 603 -22.54 -7.84 23.86
CA SER A 603 -22.06 -7.48 22.55
C SER A 603 -23.05 -6.64 21.74
N TRP A 604 -22.55 -5.86 20.78
CA TRP A 604 -23.30 -4.76 20.16
C TRP A 604 -22.99 -4.62 18.68
N VAL A 605 -23.92 -4.02 17.94
CA VAL A 605 -23.71 -3.60 16.55
C VAL A 605 -23.04 -2.22 16.53
N PHE A 606 -21.91 -2.12 15.86
CA PHE A 606 -21.20 -0.87 15.58
C PHE A 606 -21.41 -0.40 14.15
N THR A 607 -21.22 0.89 13.91
CA THR A 607 -21.24 1.50 12.58
C THR A 607 -20.21 2.63 12.50
N SER A 608 -19.89 3.06 11.28
CA SER A 608 -19.09 4.26 11.05
C SER A 608 -19.97 5.49 10.89
N GLU A 609 -19.62 6.59 11.56
CA GLU A 609 -20.28 7.89 11.44
C GLU A 609 -19.29 9.04 11.31
N ASN A 610 -19.70 10.13 10.62
CA ASN A 610 -18.94 11.36 10.65
C ASN A 610 -19.19 12.09 11.97
N VAL A 611 -18.32 11.94 12.92
CA VAL A 611 -18.41 12.53 14.25
C VAL A 611 -17.20 13.45 14.51
N GLY A 612 -17.46 14.63 15.04
CA GLY A 612 -16.44 15.52 15.56
C GLY A 612 -15.37 16.01 14.57
N SER A 613 -14.24 16.35 15.09
CA SER A 613 -13.05 16.84 14.40
C SER A 613 -11.77 16.33 15.06
N GLY A 614 -10.69 16.27 14.29
CA GLY A 614 -9.40 15.82 14.76
C GLY A 614 -8.27 16.80 14.49
N LYS A 615 -7.25 16.78 15.33
CA LYS A 615 -6.03 17.55 15.14
C LYS A 615 -4.84 16.63 15.18
N LEU A 616 -3.94 16.78 14.20
CA LEU A 616 -2.68 16.07 14.14
C LEU A 616 -1.54 17.08 13.99
N TYR A 617 -0.51 16.97 14.80
CA TYR A 617 0.66 17.81 14.69
C TYR A 617 1.92 17.09 15.13
N GLY A 618 3.05 17.55 14.63
CA GLY A 618 4.31 16.91 14.93
C GLY A 618 5.52 17.58 14.32
N ILE A 619 6.65 16.94 14.56
CA ILE A 619 7.96 17.31 14.04
C ILE A 619 8.65 16.09 13.46
N GLU A 620 9.18 16.23 12.27
CA GLU A 620 10.00 15.23 11.58
C GLU A 620 11.43 15.80 11.47
N PHE A 621 12.41 14.98 11.83
CA PHE A 621 13.82 15.30 11.73
C PHE A 621 14.51 14.22 10.90
N ASP A 622 15.30 14.63 9.91
CA ASP A 622 16.15 13.74 9.13
C ASP A 622 17.58 14.27 9.06
N LEU A 623 18.53 13.38 9.26
CA LEU A 623 19.95 13.63 9.09
C LEU A 623 20.57 12.51 8.26
N SER A 624 21.26 12.88 7.21
CA SER A 624 22.01 11.95 6.37
C SER A 624 23.30 12.63 5.95
N THR A 625 24.45 12.21 6.52
CA THR A 625 25.71 12.90 6.28
C THR A 625 26.93 11.98 6.37
N PRO A 626 27.95 12.18 5.50
CA PRO A 626 29.26 11.56 5.71
C PRO A 626 29.94 12.17 6.93
N LEU A 627 30.77 11.37 7.58
CA LEU A 627 31.63 11.83 8.69
C LEU A 627 33.00 12.30 8.23
N SER A 628 33.11 12.82 7.02
CA SER A 628 34.37 13.34 6.45
C SER A 628 34.98 14.46 7.28
N ALA A 629 34.16 15.27 7.98
CA ALA A 629 34.63 16.29 8.92
C ALA A 629 35.45 15.71 10.09
N PHE A 630 35.29 14.42 10.38
CA PHE A 630 36.02 13.66 11.40
C PHE A 630 37.08 12.74 10.80
N ALA A 631 37.48 12.97 9.52
CA ALA A 631 38.42 12.13 8.77
C ALA A 631 37.97 10.66 8.62
N MET A 632 36.65 10.41 8.61
CA MET A 632 36.04 9.12 8.37
C MET A 632 35.25 9.14 7.04
N ASP A 633 35.99 9.16 5.92
CA ASP A 633 35.41 9.40 4.58
C ASP A 633 34.49 8.25 4.07
N HIS A 634 34.65 7.06 4.62
CA HIS A 634 33.86 5.88 4.27
C HIS A 634 32.77 5.56 5.31
N THR A 635 32.49 6.49 6.21
CA THR A 635 31.49 6.34 7.26
C THR A 635 30.43 7.44 7.13
N GLY A 636 29.18 7.07 7.26
CA GLY A 636 28.05 8.01 7.28
C GLY A 636 27.14 7.77 8.47
N VAL A 637 26.39 8.80 8.83
CA VAL A 637 25.34 8.74 9.86
C VAL A 637 24.01 9.05 9.21
N PHE A 638 23.02 8.22 9.51
CA PHE A 638 21.61 8.38 9.15
C PHE A 638 20.81 8.39 10.45
N MET A 639 19.98 9.38 10.62
CA MET A 639 19.10 9.51 11.77
C MET A 639 17.77 10.07 11.31
N ASN A 640 16.69 9.35 11.64
CA ASN A 640 15.33 9.79 11.42
C ASN A 640 14.61 9.79 12.77
N TYR A 641 13.87 10.84 13.02
CA TYR A 641 13.04 10.96 14.20
C TYR A 641 11.73 11.64 13.83
N ALA A 642 10.63 11.05 14.20
CA ALA A 642 9.31 11.65 14.07
C ALA A 642 8.63 11.66 15.44
N TYR A 643 8.09 12.81 15.83
CA TYR A 643 7.20 12.96 16.96
C TYR A 643 5.85 13.42 16.46
N VAL A 644 4.83 12.65 16.75
CA VAL A 644 3.46 12.90 16.30
C VAL A 644 2.53 12.88 17.50
N LYS A 645 1.57 13.77 17.50
CA LYS A 645 0.48 13.79 18.48
C LYS A 645 -0.83 14.09 17.78
N SER A 646 -1.85 13.31 18.13
CA SER A 646 -3.22 13.50 17.70
C SER A 646 -4.11 13.88 18.88
N LYS A 647 -5.21 14.52 18.57
CA LYS A 647 -6.31 14.79 19.50
C LYS A 647 -7.60 14.76 18.70
N VAL A 648 -8.58 14.03 19.19
CA VAL A 648 -9.97 14.07 18.73
C VAL A 648 -10.72 15.04 19.64
N ASP A 649 -11.54 15.89 19.08
CA ASP A 649 -12.44 16.78 19.78
C ASP A 649 -13.86 16.21 19.58
N ASP A 650 -14.42 15.54 20.60
CA ASP A 650 -15.78 14.98 20.68
C ASP A 650 -16.85 16.10 20.69
#